data_84ff11459025a6dd4dd01219473faaeb
#
_entry.id   84ff11459025a6dd4dd01219473faaeb
#
_cell.length_a   1.000
_cell.length_b   1.000
_cell.length_c   1.000
_cell.angle_alpha   90.00
_cell.angle_beta   90.00
_cell.angle_gamma   90.00
#
_symmetry.space_group_name_H-M   'P 1'
#
loop_
_entity.id
_entity.type
_entity.pdbx_description
1 polymer ?
#
loop_
_entity_poly.entity_id
_entity_poly.type
_entity_poly.pdbx_seq_one_letter_code
_entity_poly.pdbx_strand_id
1 'polypeptide(L)'
;MKASLGLVPIDSPVREQAASDVCRRWKGVARSALGRKKKVGGASQWGSSIFRMVRVGPVLANRATPSRSGCQNHARTLRPIVSTCLTACRALSGALLLPVRPVISNRTGGGKLRLLFRGPILSLLIFFGGVGFWPADKFWPSNQGTVWAADGVGLANGFGSANQASFGPANQGTVRAAARLELRPLATQVEQCAKIEFQIAIPGDYQNPFDPDEVAVDLEIQTPGGQRLVLPAFWYQPFQRRIFPDRRPADWVYPAGPAHWRARFTPTEPGDYQAVARCTDQAGTRSSPPVRFVCQKSNRRGFLRTSTKDPRFLEFSTGEPFFAIGQNLAFIGFDQYMTYAKAEQVFARLRAEGANFLRVWTCCDEWALGVEARKNLWGRSWSGPGPIVPMPDDPSAKRPKATKTTPSAKASKTQKSSPGESNRRSCIQLGGEHPAQISVQPPNPVAVRPNTEYLLTCRFLADADLQVHLSTGGQRLGEPVRLKKADGWTHFERRFRTAQDQYFLPEIDFRLEGQGRVWLNGLRLTEADGKTELHIDADPNRPVRGYYNPVDCFMLDQLLEAAEREGIYLQLCLLTRDLYMPSLEKEDSPQYERAIRDARKTFRYAVARWGYSTSLAAWEYWNEMDPGLPTDRFYDALGQYLEKIDIYGHPRTTSAWGPSPKDWRHARLDWAQKHHYIRPADKEKAHDEVAVVLERTAAIREHAPNKPIMLAEFGLAEDNWQRSQWVDQDKQMWYFHNCLWASALSGSASTVLFWWWELLDQRDAYRHYRPLAAFLADVPWTSDQLQPVQAEPQGASIRVVGLQGRSGAYLWLQNPQTAWYRVIVEKKTPNVVPKAALLIRGFPAGTYQVRWYDTWTGKPLGSSQIVQPPGQQPLRLPTPEFRQDIACKILLTAAR
;
A
#
# COMPACT_ATOMS: atom_id res chain seq x y z
N MET A 1 56.23 11.63 8.59
CA MET A 1 56.29 10.97 9.91
C MET A 1 55.40 9.75 9.87
N LYS A 2 56.00 8.59 9.93
CA LYS A 2 55.32 7.27 9.95
C LYS A 2 54.91 6.97 11.40
N ALA A 3 53.68 6.54 11.63
CA ALA A 3 53.30 5.84 12.84
C ALA A 3 52.57 4.55 12.44
N SER A 4 53.18 3.45 12.78
CA SER A 4 52.75 2.08 12.61
C SER A 4 51.70 1.71 13.65
N LEU A 5 50.61 1.05 13.23
CA LEU A 5 49.73 0.31 14.12
C LEU A 5 49.78 -1.18 13.75
N GLY A 6 50.16 -1.98 14.74
CA GLY A 6 50.39 -3.39 14.65
C GLY A 6 49.08 -4.17 14.57
N LEU A 7 49.05 -5.16 13.68
CA LEU A 7 48.03 -6.20 13.58
C LEU A 7 48.37 -7.35 14.53
N VAL A 8 47.47 -7.69 15.40
CA VAL A 8 47.49 -8.93 16.21
C VAL A 8 46.64 -9.97 15.49
N PRO A 9 47.12 -11.20 15.26
CA PRO A 9 46.35 -12.28 14.66
C PRO A 9 45.44 -12.94 15.72
N ILE A 10 44.18 -13.10 15.45
CA ILE A 10 43.24 -13.85 16.26
C ILE A 10 42.94 -15.16 15.52
N ASP A 11 43.67 -16.19 15.86
CA ASP A 11 43.28 -17.59 15.67
C ASP A 11 42.62 -18.11 16.93
N SER A 12 41.40 -18.57 16.85
CA SER A 12 40.74 -19.21 17.99
C SER A 12 39.87 -20.40 17.54
N PRO A 13 40.04 -21.58 18.19
CA PRO A 13 39.41 -22.85 17.80
C PRO A 13 37.92 -22.99 18.16
N VAL A 14 37.24 -21.92 18.55
CA VAL A 14 35.83 -21.92 19.00
C VAL A 14 34.80 -22.10 17.84
N ARG A 15 35.17 -21.88 16.59
CA ARG A 15 34.24 -21.94 15.45
C ARG A 15 33.94 -23.35 14.96
N GLU A 16 34.81 -24.31 15.12
CA GLU A 16 34.57 -25.72 14.72
C GLU A 16 33.65 -26.47 15.68
N GLN A 17 33.64 -26.10 16.93
CA GLN A 17 32.82 -26.77 17.96
C GLN A 17 31.33 -26.38 17.80
N ALA A 18 31.01 -25.16 17.45
CA ALA A 18 29.64 -24.70 17.21
C ALA A 18 28.99 -25.38 15.99
N ALA A 19 29.75 -25.61 14.92
CA ALA A 19 29.27 -26.30 13.72
C ALA A 19 29.03 -27.79 13.98
N SER A 20 29.85 -28.42 14.84
CA SER A 20 29.74 -29.83 15.23
C SER A 20 28.55 -30.09 16.17
N ASP A 21 28.18 -29.14 17.00
CA ASP A 21 27.04 -29.25 17.93
C ASP A 21 25.68 -29.02 17.24
N VAL A 22 25.62 -28.14 16.23
CA VAL A 22 24.44 -28.00 15.36
C VAL A 22 24.19 -29.30 14.60
N CYS A 23 25.23 -29.93 14.05
CA CYS A 23 25.12 -31.20 13.31
C CYS A 23 24.72 -32.39 14.23
N ARG A 24 25.12 -32.42 15.49
CA ARG A 24 24.69 -33.43 16.50
C ARG A 24 23.23 -33.24 16.90
N ARG A 25 22.74 -32.02 17.07
CA ARG A 25 21.33 -31.74 17.36
C ARG A 25 20.41 -32.16 16.21
N TRP A 26 20.85 -31.98 14.97
CA TRP A 26 20.07 -32.39 13.77
C TRP A 26 19.92 -33.93 13.67
N LYS A 27 20.96 -34.71 14.03
CA LYS A 27 20.88 -36.16 14.03
C LYS A 27 19.95 -36.70 15.13
N GLY A 28 19.80 -35.99 16.23
CA GLY A 28 18.83 -36.31 17.31
C GLY A 28 17.38 -36.10 16.87
N VAL A 29 17.08 -34.99 16.22
CA VAL A 29 15.73 -34.68 15.73
C VAL A 29 15.27 -35.62 14.62
N ALA A 30 16.16 -35.99 13.70
CA ALA A 30 15.84 -36.97 12.64
C ALA A 30 15.54 -38.38 13.18
N ARG A 31 16.19 -38.84 14.25
CA ARG A 31 15.91 -40.12 14.88
C ARG A 31 14.59 -40.12 15.68
N SER A 32 14.20 -39.00 16.25
CA SER A 32 12.92 -38.83 16.94
C SER A 32 11.72 -38.86 15.99
N ALA A 33 11.88 -38.33 14.78
CA ALA A 33 10.81 -38.28 13.74
C ALA A 33 10.55 -39.65 13.10
N LEU A 34 11.55 -40.55 13.04
CA LEU A 34 11.41 -41.90 12.46
C LEU A 34 10.90 -42.96 13.42
N GLY A 35 10.89 -42.70 14.73
CA GLY A 35 10.51 -43.67 15.78
C GLY A 35 9.03 -43.73 16.15
N ARG A 36 8.17 -42.84 15.64
CA ARG A 36 6.74 -42.77 15.98
C ARG A 36 5.81 -43.01 14.80
N LYS A 37 5.86 -44.18 14.22
CA LYS A 37 4.76 -44.70 13.40
C LYS A 37 3.98 -45.77 14.21
N LYS A 38 3.00 -45.32 14.99
CA LYS A 38 1.81 -46.13 15.34
C LYS A 38 0.69 -45.20 15.84
N LYS A 39 -0.40 -45.20 15.02
CA LYS A 39 -1.79 -44.75 15.30
C LYS A 39 -2.05 -43.26 15.56
N VAL A 40 -2.80 -42.66 14.67
CA VAL A 40 -4.13 -42.06 14.77
C VAL A 40 -4.21 -40.83 13.76
N GLY A 41 -5.31 -40.81 13.04
CA GLY A 41 -5.57 -39.85 11.98
C GLY A 41 -5.77 -38.40 12.44
N GLY A 42 -5.40 -37.48 11.57
CA GLY A 42 -5.55 -36.05 11.76
C GLY A 42 -4.57 -35.29 10.84
N ALA A 43 -4.98 -35.04 9.61
CA ALA A 43 -4.10 -34.52 8.56
C ALA A 43 -4.06 -32.98 8.48
N SER A 44 -4.13 -32.24 9.61
CA SER A 44 -4.21 -30.77 9.56
C SER A 44 -3.11 -29.99 10.32
N GLN A 45 -2.13 -30.66 10.93
CA GLN A 45 -1.12 -29.96 11.74
C GLN A 45 0.33 -29.99 11.20
N TRP A 46 0.57 -30.56 10.02
CA TRP A 46 1.94 -30.72 9.50
C TRP A 46 2.39 -29.60 8.54
N GLY A 47 1.49 -28.78 8.06
CA GLY A 47 1.82 -27.70 7.13
C GLY A 47 2.58 -26.52 7.76
N SER A 48 2.27 -26.17 8.99
CA SER A 48 2.83 -24.98 9.65
C SER A 48 4.23 -25.13 10.24
N SER A 49 4.65 -26.36 10.58
CA SER A 49 5.97 -26.59 11.20
C SER A 49 7.14 -26.63 10.20
N ILE A 50 6.90 -26.99 8.94
CA ILE A 50 7.95 -27.03 7.92
C ILE A 50 8.31 -25.63 7.43
N PHE A 51 7.35 -24.70 7.42
CA PHE A 51 7.56 -23.33 6.94
C PHE A 51 8.38 -22.43 7.87
N ARG A 52 8.46 -22.77 9.16
CA ARG A 52 9.26 -22.01 10.14
C ARG A 52 10.75 -22.35 10.16
N MET A 53 11.16 -23.50 9.62
CA MET A 53 12.57 -23.88 9.57
C MET A 53 13.39 -23.19 8.47
N VAL A 54 12.74 -22.48 7.52
CA VAL A 54 13.42 -21.78 6.43
C VAL A 54 13.85 -20.34 6.79
N ARG A 55 13.46 -19.84 7.97
CA ARG A 55 13.80 -18.47 8.43
C ARG A 55 15.12 -18.32 9.21
N VAL A 56 15.92 -19.36 9.34
CA VAL A 56 17.24 -19.28 9.99
C VAL A 56 18.36 -19.43 8.95
N GLY A 57 18.80 -18.34 8.44
CA GLY A 57 20.03 -18.17 7.69
C GLY A 57 19.87 -17.00 6.75
N PRO A 58 20.72 -16.09 6.48
CA PRO A 58 22.07 -16.24 6.01
C PRO A 58 23.04 -15.28 6.70
N VAL A 59 23.91 -15.77 7.52
CA VAL A 59 25.00 -14.98 8.06
C VAL A 59 26.35 -15.70 7.80
N LEU A 60 26.55 -16.31 6.65
CA LEU A 60 27.89 -16.85 6.34
C LEU A 60 28.14 -16.93 4.81
N ALA A 61 28.17 -15.82 4.13
CA ALA A 61 28.86 -15.73 2.83
C ALA A 61 29.11 -14.27 2.45
N ASN A 62 30.07 -13.63 3.11
CA ASN A 62 30.72 -12.47 2.49
C ASN A 62 32.08 -12.27 3.12
N ARG A 63 33.12 -12.70 2.40
CA ARG A 63 34.40 -12.04 2.17
C ARG A 63 35.44 -13.01 1.65
N ALA A 64 35.67 -12.97 0.38
CA ALA A 64 36.99 -13.21 -0.21
C ALA A 64 36.96 -12.85 -1.69
N THR A 65 37.51 -11.72 -2.03
CA THR A 65 38.04 -11.45 -3.37
C THR A 65 39.36 -12.20 -3.54
N PRO A 66 39.55 -13.04 -4.55
CA PRO A 66 40.84 -13.64 -4.77
C PRO A 66 41.65 -12.81 -5.74
N SER A 67 42.85 -12.40 -5.29
CA SER A 67 43.95 -12.11 -6.18
C SER A 67 44.39 -13.41 -6.92
N ARG A 68 44.62 -13.28 -8.21
CA ARG A 68 45.07 -14.39 -9.05
C ARG A 68 46.42 -14.93 -8.56
N SER A 69 46.45 -16.18 -8.08
CA SER A 69 47.48 -17.20 -8.31
C SER A 69 47.28 -18.36 -7.32
N GLY A 70 47.02 -19.54 -7.87
CA GLY A 70 47.26 -20.83 -7.25
C GLY A 70 46.23 -21.34 -6.23
N CYS A 71 45.21 -22.06 -6.67
CA CYS A 71 44.58 -23.12 -5.89
C CYS A 71 43.59 -23.90 -6.79
N GLN A 72 44.09 -24.93 -7.45
CA GLN A 72 43.21 -25.90 -8.16
C GLN A 72 42.70 -27.05 -7.30
N ASN A 73 42.90 -27.07 -5.99
CA ASN A 73 42.62 -28.26 -5.19
C ASN A 73 41.43 -28.14 -4.18
N HIS A 74 40.66 -27.02 -4.13
CA HIS A 74 39.53 -26.93 -3.18
C HIS A 74 38.14 -27.11 -3.82
N ALA A 75 38.06 -27.30 -5.15
CA ALA A 75 36.77 -27.48 -5.84
C ALA A 75 36.22 -28.93 -5.81
N ARG A 76 37.00 -29.91 -5.35
CA ARG A 76 36.58 -31.33 -5.33
C ARG A 76 35.84 -31.77 -4.08
N THR A 77 35.88 -31.04 -2.98
CA THR A 77 35.28 -31.45 -1.70
C THR A 77 33.84 -30.96 -1.46
N LEU A 78 33.35 -30.04 -2.30
CA LEU A 78 31.97 -29.53 -2.16
C LEU A 78 30.93 -30.21 -3.06
N ARG A 79 31.37 -30.97 -4.07
CA ARG A 79 30.44 -31.67 -4.97
C ARG A 79 29.64 -32.82 -4.34
N PRO A 80 30.12 -33.60 -3.36
CA PRO A 80 29.35 -34.68 -2.76
C PRO A 80 28.14 -34.15 -1.92
N ILE A 81 28.28 -32.99 -1.29
CA ILE A 81 27.24 -32.45 -0.39
C ILE A 81 26.05 -31.92 -1.20
N VAL A 82 26.29 -31.25 -2.32
CA VAL A 82 25.23 -30.74 -3.19
C VAL A 82 24.53 -31.87 -3.93
N SER A 83 25.25 -32.92 -4.33
CA SER A 83 24.67 -34.12 -4.98
C SER A 83 23.77 -34.92 -4.04
N THR A 84 24.10 -35.00 -2.76
CA THR A 84 23.29 -35.74 -1.75
C THR A 84 21.99 -35.02 -1.44
N CYS A 85 21.99 -33.68 -1.41
CA CYS A 85 20.77 -32.91 -1.22
C CYS A 85 19.83 -32.99 -2.44
N LEU A 86 20.37 -32.97 -3.66
CA LEU A 86 19.56 -33.10 -4.88
C LEU A 86 18.97 -34.52 -5.05
N THR A 87 19.67 -35.56 -4.61
CA THR A 87 19.18 -36.96 -4.65
C THR A 87 18.08 -37.18 -3.61
N ALA A 88 18.16 -36.57 -2.44
CA ALA A 88 17.11 -36.60 -1.42
C ALA A 88 15.82 -35.91 -1.88
N CYS A 89 15.92 -34.78 -2.58
CA CYS A 89 14.74 -34.09 -3.15
C CYS A 89 14.10 -34.88 -4.30
N ARG A 90 14.89 -35.60 -5.13
CA ARG A 90 14.33 -36.47 -6.18
C ARG A 90 13.67 -37.74 -5.63
N ALA A 91 14.14 -38.28 -4.53
CA ALA A 91 13.51 -39.45 -3.90
C ALA A 91 12.16 -39.15 -3.22
N LEU A 92 11.95 -37.89 -2.80
CA LEU A 92 10.66 -37.45 -2.20
C LEU A 92 9.60 -37.09 -3.24
N SER A 93 9.99 -36.67 -4.45
CA SER A 93 9.06 -36.40 -5.55
C SER A 93 8.62 -37.65 -6.33
N GLY A 94 9.38 -38.77 -6.23
CA GLY A 94 9.06 -40.02 -6.90
C GLY A 94 8.00 -40.90 -6.20
N ALA A 95 7.59 -40.59 -4.98
CA ALA A 95 6.71 -41.44 -4.17
C ALA A 95 5.21 -41.05 -4.26
N LEU A 96 4.81 -40.09 -5.10
CA LEU A 96 3.44 -39.57 -5.18
C LEU A 96 2.79 -39.66 -6.57
N LEU A 97 3.33 -40.47 -7.47
CA LEU A 97 2.70 -40.72 -8.77
C LEU A 97 2.25 -42.19 -8.88
N LEU A 98 1.02 -42.49 -8.46
CA LEU A 98 0.32 -43.71 -8.88
C LEU A 98 -0.39 -43.43 -10.21
N PRO A 99 -0.30 -44.33 -11.19
CA PRO A 99 -0.88 -44.13 -12.49
C PRO A 99 -2.41 -44.40 -12.45
N VAL A 100 -3.17 -43.41 -12.81
CA VAL A 100 -4.60 -43.58 -13.13
C VAL A 100 -4.69 -44.02 -14.58
N ARG A 101 -5.05 -45.27 -14.84
CA ARG A 101 -5.36 -45.78 -16.16
C ARG A 101 -6.74 -45.29 -16.59
N PRO A 102 -6.94 -44.74 -17.81
CA PRO A 102 -8.27 -44.42 -18.32
C PRO A 102 -8.92 -45.69 -18.81
N VAL A 103 -10.16 -45.96 -18.37
CA VAL A 103 -11.07 -46.96 -18.96
C VAL A 103 -11.81 -46.26 -20.10
N ILE A 104 -11.52 -46.68 -21.33
CA ILE A 104 -12.26 -46.25 -22.49
C ILE A 104 -13.38 -47.26 -22.71
N SER A 105 -14.63 -46.83 -22.61
CA SER A 105 -15.77 -47.55 -23.08
C SER A 105 -16.36 -46.79 -24.30
N ASN A 106 -16.31 -47.46 -25.48
CA ASN A 106 -16.95 -46.98 -26.69
C ASN A 106 -18.47 -47.12 -26.56
N ARG A 107 -19.20 -46.01 -26.71
CA ARG A 107 -20.54 -46.01 -27.28
C ARG A 107 -20.83 -44.71 -28.00
N THR A 108 -21.22 -44.81 -29.23
CA THR A 108 -21.67 -43.81 -30.20
C THR A 108 -22.99 -43.18 -29.80
N GLY A 109 -23.08 -41.86 -29.89
CA GLY A 109 -24.31 -41.12 -29.77
C GLY A 109 -24.09 -39.68 -29.35
N GLY A 110 -24.40 -38.72 -30.24
CA GLY A 110 -24.17 -37.29 -30.04
C GLY A 110 -24.93 -36.69 -28.87
N GLY A 111 -24.24 -36.00 -28.01
CA GLY A 111 -24.79 -35.25 -26.91
C GLY A 111 -23.69 -34.41 -26.21
N LYS A 112 -23.91 -33.12 -26.09
CA LYS A 112 -23.04 -32.20 -25.46
C LYS A 112 -22.71 -32.61 -24.01
N LEU A 113 -21.46 -32.93 -23.73
CA LEU A 113 -20.96 -33.25 -22.38
C LEU A 113 -20.72 -31.98 -21.60
N ARG A 114 -21.55 -31.71 -20.60
CA ARG A 114 -21.25 -30.73 -19.53
C ARG A 114 -20.51 -31.49 -18.44
N LEU A 115 -19.22 -31.19 -18.26
CA LEU A 115 -18.42 -31.67 -17.13
C LEU A 115 -18.71 -30.80 -15.91
N LEU A 116 -19.44 -31.35 -14.97
CA LEU A 116 -19.59 -30.83 -13.62
C LEU A 116 -18.44 -31.39 -12.77
N PHE A 117 -17.40 -30.58 -12.50
CA PHE A 117 -16.43 -30.89 -11.48
C PHE A 117 -16.89 -30.29 -10.14
N ARG A 118 -17.35 -31.13 -9.24
CA ARG A 118 -17.46 -30.83 -7.81
C ARG A 118 -16.25 -31.43 -7.11
N GLY A 119 -15.35 -30.61 -6.56
CA GLY A 119 -14.28 -31.07 -5.70
C GLY A 119 -13.35 -29.93 -5.25
N PRO A 120 -12.90 -29.93 -3.99
CA PRO A 120 -12.20 -28.81 -3.37
C PRO A 120 -10.69 -28.70 -3.69
N ILE A 121 -10.23 -29.23 -4.81
CA ILE A 121 -8.78 -29.29 -5.14
C ILE A 121 -8.30 -28.04 -5.91
N LEU A 122 -9.22 -27.23 -6.46
CA LEU A 122 -8.83 -26.04 -7.24
C LEU A 122 -8.49 -24.81 -6.37
N SER A 123 -8.89 -24.82 -5.10
CA SER A 123 -8.64 -23.69 -4.20
C SER A 123 -7.21 -23.62 -3.65
N LEU A 124 -6.43 -24.69 -3.73
CA LEU A 124 -5.08 -24.74 -3.12
C LEU A 124 -3.96 -24.23 -4.06
N LEU A 125 -4.22 -24.14 -5.36
CA LEU A 125 -3.21 -23.66 -6.33
C LEU A 125 -3.26 -22.15 -6.60
N ILE A 126 -4.32 -21.46 -6.16
CA ILE A 126 -4.51 -20.02 -6.38
C ILE A 126 -3.92 -19.16 -5.24
N PHE A 127 -3.62 -19.75 -4.08
CA PHE A 127 -3.08 -19.03 -2.91
C PHE A 127 -1.62 -18.55 -3.05
N PHE A 128 -0.90 -18.92 -4.11
CA PHE A 128 0.49 -18.51 -4.32
C PHE A 128 0.71 -17.35 -5.30
N GLY A 129 -0.35 -16.74 -5.79
CA GLY A 129 -0.28 -15.73 -6.86
C GLY A 129 -0.29 -14.28 -6.41
N GLY A 130 0.06 -13.93 -5.19
CA GLY A 130 -0.19 -12.55 -4.81
C GLY A 130 0.75 -11.84 -3.85
N VAL A 131 1.79 -12.47 -3.31
CA VAL A 131 2.79 -11.72 -2.50
C VAL A 131 4.14 -12.40 -2.65
N GLY A 132 4.94 -11.88 -3.55
CA GLY A 132 6.35 -12.24 -3.63
C GLY A 132 7.09 -11.68 -2.39
N PHE A 133 7.44 -12.54 -1.45
CA PHE A 133 8.41 -12.18 -0.42
C PHE A 133 9.77 -11.93 -1.08
N TRP A 134 10.24 -10.71 -1.00
CA TRP A 134 11.63 -10.36 -1.29
C TRP A 134 12.44 -10.52 -0.03
N PRO A 135 13.47 -11.37 -0.01
CA PRO A 135 14.51 -11.25 1.02
C PRO A 135 15.33 -10.00 0.70
N ALA A 136 15.40 -9.08 1.65
CA ALA A 136 16.11 -7.80 1.55
C ALA A 136 17.64 -7.91 1.39
N ASP A 137 18.21 -9.13 1.28
CA ASP A 137 19.62 -9.36 1.55
C ASP A 137 20.55 -9.61 0.36
N LYS A 138 20.11 -9.31 -0.84
CA LYS A 138 21.03 -9.47 -2.00
C LYS A 138 21.00 -8.28 -2.94
N PHE A 139 21.58 -7.15 -2.57
CA PHE A 139 22.11 -6.17 -3.55
C PHE A 139 22.62 -4.91 -2.86
N TRP A 140 23.92 -4.91 -2.52
CA TRP A 140 24.72 -3.70 -2.42
C TRP A 140 26.14 -3.97 -2.91
N PRO A 141 26.60 -3.34 -3.98
CA PRO A 141 28.00 -2.95 -4.10
C PRO A 141 28.13 -1.52 -3.59
N SER A 142 28.96 -1.35 -2.58
CA SER A 142 29.49 -0.06 -2.16
C SER A 142 30.27 0.56 -3.32
N ASN A 143 29.85 1.70 -3.83
CA ASN A 143 30.72 2.59 -4.58
C ASN A 143 30.87 3.90 -3.81
N GLN A 144 32.08 4.11 -3.35
CA GLN A 144 32.58 5.38 -2.84
C GLN A 144 32.76 6.37 -4.00
N GLY A 145 32.38 7.61 -3.72
CA GLY A 145 33.13 8.77 -4.19
C GLY A 145 32.69 9.42 -5.49
N THR A 146 32.03 10.52 -5.37
CA THR A 146 32.63 11.83 -5.78
C THR A 146 31.73 12.97 -5.35
N VAL A 147 32.30 13.80 -4.50
CA VAL A 147 31.77 15.11 -4.10
C VAL A 147 31.90 16.03 -5.30
N TRP A 148 30.79 16.58 -5.80
CA TRP A 148 30.80 17.78 -6.63
C TRP A 148 30.24 18.93 -5.76
N ALA A 149 31.13 19.86 -5.44
CA ALA A 149 30.77 21.15 -4.92
C ALA A 149 30.03 21.92 -6.02
N ALA A 150 28.82 22.39 -5.75
CA ALA A 150 28.13 23.37 -6.58
C ALA A 150 28.21 24.73 -5.86
N ASP A 151 28.86 25.63 -6.54
CA ASP A 151 29.00 27.03 -6.16
C ASP A 151 27.64 27.72 -6.07
N GLY A 152 27.55 28.62 -5.08
CA GLY A 152 26.35 29.36 -4.78
C GLY A 152 25.93 30.35 -5.85
N VAL A 153 24.65 30.37 -6.10
CA VAL A 153 23.95 31.58 -6.59
C VAL A 153 22.83 31.87 -5.60
N GLY A 154 23.03 32.92 -4.80
CA GLY A 154 22.03 33.43 -3.89
C GLY A 154 20.87 34.07 -4.66
N LEU A 155 19.67 33.58 -4.37
CA LEU A 155 18.45 34.36 -4.57
C LEU A 155 17.73 34.40 -3.22
N ALA A 156 17.93 35.55 -2.55
CA ALA A 156 17.15 35.94 -1.41
C ALA A 156 15.72 36.21 -1.88
N ASN A 157 14.77 35.39 -1.43
CA ASN A 157 13.39 35.84 -1.35
C ASN A 157 12.84 35.38 0.01
N GLY A 158 12.62 36.41 0.82
CA GLY A 158 12.08 36.29 2.17
C GLY A 158 10.67 35.70 2.15
N PHE A 159 10.53 34.56 2.79
CA PHE A 159 9.26 34.16 3.36
C PHE A 159 9.40 34.33 4.86
N GLY A 160 8.59 35.24 5.39
CA GLY A 160 8.51 35.57 6.79
C GLY A 160 8.27 34.33 7.62
N SER A 161 9.16 34.11 8.58
CA SER A 161 8.98 33.17 9.68
C SER A 161 7.72 33.56 10.45
N ALA A 162 6.64 32.83 10.25
CA ALA A 162 5.50 32.90 11.14
C ALA A 162 5.94 32.39 12.50
N ASN A 163 6.05 33.29 13.44
CA ASN A 163 6.14 33.16 14.88
C ASN A 163 6.23 31.74 15.44
N GLN A 164 7.44 31.34 15.78
CA GLN A 164 7.67 30.44 16.91
C GLN A 164 7.17 31.16 18.17
N ALA A 165 5.89 31.00 18.49
CA ALA A 165 5.43 31.28 19.82
C ALA A 165 6.19 30.35 20.77
N SER A 166 7.11 30.89 21.54
CA SER A 166 7.75 30.25 22.68
C SER A 166 6.65 29.77 23.61
N PHE A 167 6.35 28.45 23.58
CA PHE A 167 5.53 27.85 24.61
C PHE A 167 6.34 27.86 25.91
N GLY A 168 6.05 28.77 26.78
CA GLY A 168 6.37 28.68 28.20
C GLY A 168 5.78 27.39 28.77
N PRO A 169 6.31 26.84 29.88
CA PRO A 169 5.83 25.60 30.46
C PRO A 169 4.33 25.74 30.76
N ALA A 170 3.50 25.13 29.95
CA ALA A 170 2.07 25.04 30.18
C ALA A 170 1.88 24.27 31.50
N ASN A 171 1.20 24.89 32.44
CA ASN A 171 0.70 24.31 33.67
C ASN A 171 0.10 22.94 33.40
N GLN A 172 0.74 21.89 33.89
CA GLN A 172 0.33 20.50 33.73
C GLN A 172 -0.80 20.21 34.74
N GLY A 173 -1.99 20.71 34.40
CA GLY A 173 -3.22 20.20 35.02
C GLY A 173 -3.55 18.85 34.39
N THR A 174 -3.85 17.87 35.21
CA THR A 174 -4.62 16.67 34.83
C THR A 174 -5.66 17.07 33.80
N VAL A 175 -5.69 16.37 32.64
CA VAL A 175 -6.75 16.54 31.63
C VAL A 175 -8.07 16.22 32.32
N ARG A 176 -8.74 17.22 32.89
CA ARG A 176 -10.15 17.10 33.27
C ARG A 176 -10.88 16.86 31.95
N ALA A 177 -11.64 15.75 31.87
CA ALA A 177 -12.62 15.57 30.83
C ALA A 177 -13.36 16.89 30.63
N ALA A 178 -13.43 17.39 29.40
CA ALA A 178 -14.06 18.66 29.10
C ALA A 178 -15.50 18.62 29.67
N ALA A 179 -15.88 19.60 30.46
CA ALA A 179 -17.22 19.65 31.05
C ALA A 179 -18.32 19.86 29.99
N ARG A 180 -17.91 20.28 28.76
CA ARG A 180 -18.78 20.55 27.61
C ARG A 180 -18.12 20.08 26.33
N LEU A 181 -18.93 19.85 25.30
CA LEU A 181 -18.44 19.67 23.93
C LEU A 181 -17.94 21.02 23.43
N GLU A 182 -16.65 21.08 23.06
CA GLU A 182 -16.03 22.31 22.60
C GLU A 182 -15.45 22.10 21.19
N LEU A 183 -15.59 23.13 20.35
CA LEU A 183 -15.03 23.20 18.99
C LEU A 183 -14.08 24.40 18.93
N ARG A 184 -12.86 24.16 18.46
CA ARG A 184 -11.87 25.22 18.27
C ARG A 184 -11.25 25.11 16.88
N PRO A 185 -11.39 26.11 16.01
CA PRO A 185 -10.66 26.18 14.74
C PRO A 185 -9.19 26.44 15.03
N LEU A 186 -8.29 25.80 14.27
CA LEU A 186 -6.84 26.02 14.38
C LEU A 186 -6.38 27.24 13.58
N ALA A 187 -7.26 27.78 12.71
CA ALA A 187 -7.10 29.06 12.02
C ALA A 187 -8.47 29.73 11.88
N THR A 188 -8.49 31.07 11.81
CA THR A 188 -9.71 31.84 11.57
C THR A 188 -9.87 32.26 10.12
N GLN A 189 -8.84 32.10 9.31
CA GLN A 189 -8.82 32.36 7.87
C GLN A 189 -8.15 31.21 7.13
N VAL A 190 -8.64 30.92 5.91
CA VAL A 190 -8.13 29.87 5.05
C VAL A 190 -8.32 30.28 3.58
N GLU A 191 -7.43 29.85 2.69
CA GLU A 191 -7.62 30.02 1.25
C GLU A 191 -8.66 29.03 0.71
N GLN A 192 -9.37 29.42 -0.33
CA GLN A 192 -10.24 28.51 -1.11
C GLN A 192 -9.43 27.30 -1.59
N CYS A 193 -9.99 26.10 -1.43
CA CYS A 193 -9.36 24.82 -1.73
C CYS A 193 -8.06 24.55 -0.92
N ALA A 194 -7.92 25.15 0.27
CA ALA A 194 -6.90 24.82 1.24
C ALA A 194 -7.52 24.25 2.53
N LYS A 195 -6.75 23.41 3.24
CA LYS A 195 -7.16 22.73 4.48
C LYS A 195 -7.34 23.69 5.65
N ILE A 196 -8.48 23.63 6.34
CA ILE A 196 -8.66 24.12 7.71
C ILE A 196 -8.90 22.94 8.67
N GLU A 197 -8.30 22.99 9.86
CA GLU A 197 -8.46 21.95 10.88
C GLU A 197 -9.17 22.51 12.11
N PHE A 198 -9.90 21.62 12.77
CA PHE A 198 -10.62 21.89 14.02
C PHE A 198 -10.22 20.86 15.07
N GLN A 199 -9.97 21.32 16.28
CA GLN A 199 -9.85 20.47 17.45
C GLN A 199 -11.20 20.41 18.16
N ILE A 200 -11.58 19.19 18.57
CA ILE A 200 -12.85 18.93 19.24
C ILE A 200 -12.55 18.26 20.56
N ALA A 201 -13.03 18.85 21.66
CA ALA A 201 -12.98 18.27 22.98
C ALA A 201 -14.38 17.77 23.37
N ILE A 202 -14.48 16.48 23.69
CA ILE A 202 -15.75 15.85 24.12
C ILE A 202 -15.59 15.30 25.53
N PRO A 203 -16.63 15.42 26.38
CA PRO A 203 -16.62 14.80 27.69
C PRO A 203 -16.83 13.29 27.56
N GLY A 204 -16.07 12.50 28.31
CA GLY A 204 -16.17 11.05 28.39
C GLY A 204 -14.95 10.30 27.88
N ASP A 205 -14.82 9.05 28.33
CA ASP A 205 -13.81 8.11 27.90
C ASP A 205 -14.48 6.99 27.10
N TYR A 206 -13.89 6.58 26.00
CA TYR A 206 -14.41 5.56 25.09
C TYR A 206 -13.42 4.40 24.99
N GLN A 207 -13.94 3.17 24.92
CA GLN A 207 -13.11 1.98 24.79
C GLN A 207 -12.46 1.89 23.41
N ASN A 208 -13.23 2.21 22.37
CA ASN A 208 -12.73 2.30 21.00
C ASN A 208 -13.20 3.60 20.33
N PRO A 209 -12.45 4.70 20.45
CA PRO A 209 -12.84 5.97 19.84
C PRO A 209 -12.84 5.94 18.30
N PHE A 210 -12.39 4.85 17.68
CA PHE A 210 -12.52 4.64 16.24
C PHE A 210 -13.88 4.07 15.83
N ASP A 211 -14.66 3.53 16.78
CA ASP A 211 -15.95 2.90 16.49
C ASP A 211 -17.09 3.91 16.53
N PRO A 212 -17.71 4.28 15.39
CA PRO A 212 -18.83 5.20 15.36
C PRO A 212 -20.12 4.65 16.00
N ASP A 213 -20.19 3.35 16.27
CA ASP A 213 -21.32 2.76 17.03
C ASP A 213 -21.17 3.06 18.55
N GLU A 214 -19.96 3.30 19.04
CA GLU A 214 -19.69 3.73 20.41
C GLU A 214 -19.73 5.25 20.54
N VAL A 215 -19.06 5.97 19.61
CA VAL A 215 -19.03 7.44 19.59
C VAL A 215 -18.91 7.96 18.17
N ALA A 216 -19.90 8.69 17.69
CA ALA A 216 -19.90 9.36 16.40
C ALA A 216 -19.75 10.86 16.59
N VAL A 217 -18.68 11.43 16.01
CA VAL A 217 -18.43 12.88 16.02
C VAL A 217 -18.47 13.39 14.60
N ASP A 218 -19.25 14.44 14.36
CA ASP A 218 -19.41 15.09 13.06
C ASP A 218 -19.18 16.60 13.17
N LEU A 219 -18.73 17.21 12.09
CA LEU A 219 -18.65 18.66 11.93
C LEU A 219 -19.75 19.10 10.96
N GLU A 220 -20.64 19.96 11.42
CA GLU A 220 -21.63 20.62 10.59
C GLU A 220 -21.11 21.99 10.16
N ILE A 221 -21.12 22.23 8.86
CA ILE A 221 -20.64 23.47 8.24
C ILE A 221 -21.80 24.17 7.54
N GLN A 222 -22.00 25.44 7.82
CA GLN A 222 -22.81 26.31 7.01
C GLN A 222 -21.92 27.14 6.08
N THR A 223 -22.14 27.02 4.77
CA THR A 223 -21.37 27.72 3.75
C THR A 223 -21.86 29.15 3.52
N PRO A 224 -21.09 30.05 2.88
CA PRO A 224 -21.56 31.40 2.50
C PRO A 224 -22.80 31.37 1.63
N GLY A 225 -22.96 30.37 0.75
CA GLY A 225 -24.15 30.14 -0.07
C GLY A 225 -25.35 29.57 0.69
N GLY A 226 -25.24 29.38 2.03
CA GLY A 226 -26.33 28.88 2.88
C GLY A 226 -26.50 27.36 2.87
N GLN A 227 -25.63 26.60 2.18
CA GLN A 227 -25.66 25.13 2.20
C GLN A 227 -25.19 24.61 3.55
N ARG A 228 -25.87 23.55 4.06
CA ARG A 228 -25.44 22.79 5.23
C ARG A 228 -24.70 21.54 4.79
N LEU A 229 -23.45 21.43 5.16
CA LEU A 229 -22.58 20.26 4.94
C LEU A 229 -22.37 19.53 6.26
N VAL A 230 -22.29 18.20 6.20
CA VAL A 230 -21.97 17.37 7.37
C VAL A 230 -20.86 16.44 6.97
N LEU A 231 -19.77 16.48 7.73
CA LEU A 231 -18.59 15.62 7.51
C LEU A 231 -18.16 14.96 8.81
N PRO A 232 -17.67 13.72 8.78
CA PRO A 232 -17.23 13.03 9.98
C PRO A 232 -15.94 13.65 10.53
N ALA A 233 -15.78 13.61 11.86
CA ALA A 233 -14.54 13.85 12.57
C ALA A 233 -13.83 12.53 12.89
N PHE A 234 -12.55 12.59 13.27
CA PHE A 234 -11.73 11.43 13.54
C PHE A 234 -10.90 11.55 14.81
N TRP A 235 -10.62 10.39 15.44
CA TRP A 235 -9.69 10.30 16.54
C TRP A 235 -8.27 10.44 16.06
N TYR A 236 -7.49 11.32 16.67
CA TYR A 236 -6.16 11.74 16.22
C TYR A 236 -5.15 11.69 17.35
N GLN A 237 -4.06 10.97 17.14
CA GLN A 237 -2.84 11.03 17.96
C GLN A 237 -1.84 11.97 17.29
N PRO A 238 -1.41 13.05 17.96
CA PRO A 238 -0.37 13.91 17.43
C PRO A 238 1.01 13.25 17.57
N PHE A 239 1.85 13.42 16.54
CA PHE A 239 3.25 13.00 16.55
C PHE A 239 4.14 14.15 16.10
N GLN A 240 5.40 14.12 16.53
CA GLN A 240 6.51 14.84 15.94
C GLN A 240 7.34 13.87 15.09
N ARG A 241 7.81 14.34 13.94
CA ARG A 241 8.64 13.55 13.02
C ARG A 241 10.01 14.19 12.85
N ARG A 242 11.05 13.36 12.86
CA ARG A 242 12.42 13.75 12.50
C ARG A 242 12.96 12.73 11.50
N ILE A 243 13.71 13.20 10.51
CA ILE A 243 14.35 12.36 9.51
C ILE A 243 15.85 12.28 9.86
N PHE A 244 16.35 11.06 9.96
CA PHE A 244 17.77 10.74 10.12
C PHE A 244 18.27 10.06 8.85
N PRO A 245 18.86 10.80 7.88
CA PRO A 245 19.22 10.25 6.56
C PRO A 245 20.13 9.02 6.62
N ASP A 246 21.01 8.98 7.62
CA ASP A 246 22.06 7.96 7.79
C ASP A 246 21.62 6.80 8.70
N ARG A 247 20.36 6.77 9.15
CA ARG A 247 19.84 5.72 10.02
C ARG A 247 18.82 4.82 9.30
N ARG A 248 18.68 3.62 9.82
CA ARG A 248 17.63 2.67 9.44
C ARG A 248 16.92 2.21 10.73
N PRO A 249 15.63 2.53 10.90
CA PRO A 249 14.78 3.36 10.02
C PRO A 249 15.20 4.84 10.03
N ALA A 250 14.92 5.54 8.92
CA ALA A 250 15.23 6.96 8.78
C ALA A 250 14.24 7.88 9.49
N ASP A 251 12.98 7.48 9.52
CA ASP A 251 11.88 8.27 10.10
C ASP A 251 11.70 7.94 11.58
N TRP A 252 11.95 8.92 12.44
CA TRP A 252 11.69 8.87 13.87
C TRP A 252 10.38 9.59 14.15
N VAL A 253 9.36 8.83 14.63
CA VAL A 253 7.99 9.32 14.84
C VAL A 253 7.60 9.11 16.30
N TYR A 254 7.52 10.21 17.06
CA TYR A 254 7.33 10.20 18.50
C TYR A 254 6.03 10.90 18.91
N PRO A 255 5.23 10.37 19.87
CA PRO A 255 4.01 11.01 20.33
C PRO A 255 4.26 12.44 20.83
N ALA A 256 3.43 13.40 20.43
CA ALA A 256 3.60 14.83 20.69
C ALA A 256 2.49 15.44 21.57
N GLY A 257 1.80 14.60 22.32
CA GLY A 257 0.72 15.00 23.23
C GLY A 257 -0.41 13.98 23.27
N PRO A 258 -1.48 14.22 24.03
CA PRO A 258 -2.59 13.29 24.16
C PRO A 258 -3.41 13.22 22.86
N ALA A 259 -3.98 12.04 22.62
CA ALA A 259 -4.93 11.86 21.53
C ALA A 259 -6.21 12.69 21.78
N HIS A 260 -6.82 13.17 20.69
CA HIS A 260 -8.02 14.01 20.74
C HIS A 260 -8.80 13.94 19.42
N TRP A 261 -10.01 14.44 19.38
CA TRP A 261 -10.81 14.49 18.16
C TRP A 261 -10.38 15.67 17.28
N ARG A 262 -10.34 15.43 15.95
CA ARG A 262 -10.12 16.43 14.91
C ARG A 262 -11.16 16.33 13.81
N ALA A 263 -11.38 17.45 13.12
CA ALA A 263 -12.05 17.51 11.83
C ALA A 263 -11.18 18.31 10.86
N ARG A 264 -11.22 17.94 9.58
CA ARG A 264 -10.54 18.62 8.47
C ARG A 264 -11.57 19.02 7.44
N PHE A 265 -11.49 20.24 6.97
CA PHE A 265 -12.39 20.78 5.95
C PHE A 265 -11.60 21.59 4.92
N THR A 266 -12.04 21.58 3.67
CA THR A 266 -11.50 22.39 2.59
C THR A 266 -12.63 23.19 1.97
N PRO A 267 -12.73 24.51 2.26
CA PRO A 267 -13.80 25.34 1.73
C PRO A 267 -13.64 25.53 0.21
N THR A 268 -14.75 25.40 -0.51
CA THR A 268 -14.82 25.53 -1.97
C THR A 268 -15.37 26.88 -2.44
N GLU A 269 -15.95 27.66 -1.54
CA GLU A 269 -16.53 28.98 -1.82
C GLU A 269 -15.82 30.05 -0.97
N PRO A 270 -15.47 31.21 -1.51
CA PRO A 270 -15.02 32.34 -0.71
C PRO A 270 -16.14 32.93 0.13
N GLY A 271 -15.84 33.38 1.36
CA GLY A 271 -16.79 34.05 2.26
C GLY A 271 -16.79 33.51 3.68
N ASP A 272 -17.84 33.85 4.44
CA ASP A 272 -17.97 33.53 5.86
C ASP A 272 -18.58 32.14 6.07
N TYR A 273 -17.96 31.34 6.90
CA TYR A 273 -18.40 29.99 7.29
C TYR A 273 -18.72 29.94 8.78
N GLN A 274 -19.68 29.12 9.13
CA GLN A 274 -19.96 28.75 10.50
C GLN A 274 -19.85 27.24 10.68
N ALA A 275 -19.24 26.78 11.79
CA ALA A 275 -19.05 25.37 12.10
C ALA A 275 -19.56 25.03 13.49
N VAL A 276 -20.14 23.83 13.65
CA VAL A 276 -20.63 23.25 14.90
C VAL A 276 -20.18 21.80 14.97
N ALA A 277 -19.56 21.38 16.07
CA ALA A 277 -19.30 19.96 16.32
C ALA A 277 -20.55 19.31 16.94
N ARG A 278 -20.85 18.10 16.51
CA ARG A 278 -21.91 17.26 17.06
C ARG A 278 -21.32 15.92 17.49
N CYS A 279 -21.61 15.49 18.70
CA CYS A 279 -21.21 14.19 19.25
C CYS A 279 -22.45 13.38 19.61
N THR A 280 -22.53 12.16 19.14
CA THR A 280 -23.56 11.18 19.46
C THR A 280 -22.93 9.95 20.10
N ASP A 281 -23.32 9.61 21.31
CA ASP A 281 -22.90 8.45 22.09
C ASP A 281 -24.07 7.88 22.91
N GLN A 282 -23.80 6.98 23.85
CA GLN A 282 -24.81 6.40 24.71
C GLN A 282 -25.58 7.44 25.57
N ALA A 283 -24.95 8.59 25.85
CA ALA A 283 -25.61 9.68 26.61
C ALA A 283 -26.49 10.56 25.71
N GLY A 284 -26.58 10.27 24.42
CA GLY A 284 -27.38 11.00 23.44
C GLY A 284 -26.55 11.95 22.58
N THR A 285 -27.22 12.87 21.88
CA THR A 285 -26.60 13.82 20.98
C THR A 285 -26.37 15.18 21.65
N ARG A 286 -25.13 15.69 21.50
CA ARG A 286 -24.70 16.99 22.04
C ARG A 286 -24.08 17.83 20.93
N SER A 287 -24.18 19.16 21.03
CA SER A 287 -23.58 20.09 20.07
C SER A 287 -22.70 21.12 20.77
N SER A 288 -21.64 21.57 20.10
CA SER A 288 -20.81 22.67 20.56
C SER A 288 -21.50 24.02 20.30
N PRO A 289 -21.03 25.11 20.94
CA PRO A 289 -21.25 26.45 20.42
C PRO A 289 -20.71 26.57 18.98
N PRO A 290 -21.33 27.43 18.15
CA PRO A 290 -20.85 27.69 16.81
C PRO A 290 -19.53 28.50 16.81
N VAL A 291 -18.63 28.18 15.88
CA VAL A 291 -17.42 28.94 15.59
C VAL A 291 -17.46 29.47 14.16
N ARG A 292 -16.74 30.55 13.87
CA ARG A 292 -16.70 31.18 12.55
C ARG A 292 -15.29 31.19 11.99
N PHE A 293 -15.16 31.12 10.67
CA PHE A 293 -13.92 31.34 9.92
C PHE A 293 -14.22 31.90 8.54
N VAL A 294 -13.21 32.51 7.90
CA VAL A 294 -13.34 33.15 6.59
C VAL A 294 -12.53 32.40 5.55
N CYS A 295 -13.13 32.13 4.40
CA CYS A 295 -12.46 31.61 3.23
C CYS A 295 -12.12 32.74 2.26
N GLN A 296 -10.84 32.90 1.95
CA GLN A 296 -10.32 33.85 0.97
C GLN A 296 -10.25 33.20 -0.42
N LYS A 297 -10.58 33.94 -1.46
CA LYS A 297 -10.49 33.48 -2.85
C LYS A 297 -9.05 33.07 -3.18
N SER A 298 -8.89 31.98 -3.93
CA SER A 298 -7.59 31.50 -4.45
C SER A 298 -7.72 30.99 -5.88
N ASN A 299 -6.56 30.72 -6.51
CA ASN A 299 -6.46 30.11 -7.85
C ASN A 299 -6.17 28.60 -7.79
N ARG A 300 -6.43 27.92 -6.67
CA ARG A 300 -6.25 26.47 -6.57
C ARG A 300 -7.26 25.75 -7.43
N ARG A 301 -6.84 24.61 -8.03
CA ARG A 301 -7.65 23.85 -9.01
C ARG A 301 -8.84 23.12 -8.41
N GLY A 302 -8.86 22.93 -7.07
CA GLY A 302 -9.88 22.15 -6.38
C GLY A 302 -9.70 20.64 -6.52
N PHE A 303 -10.81 19.89 -6.52
CA PHE A 303 -10.84 18.43 -6.47
C PHE A 303 -10.89 17.81 -7.86
N LEU A 304 -10.28 16.64 -8.03
CA LEU A 304 -10.41 15.85 -9.25
C LEU A 304 -11.78 15.17 -9.30
N ARG A 305 -12.32 15.07 -10.52
CA ARG A 305 -13.57 14.35 -10.80
C ARG A 305 -13.56 13.80 -12.23
N THR A 306 -14.48 12.91 -12.53
CA THR A 306 -14.82 12.57 -13.92
C THR A 306 -15.35 13.82 -14.62
N SER A 307 -14.87 14.09 -15.84
CA SER A 307 -15.27 15.28 -16.57
C SER A 307 -16.76 15.28 -16.91
N THR A 308 -17.38 16.44 -16.74
CA THR A 308 -18.78 16.68 -17.14
C THR A 308 -18.94 16.88 -18.64
N LYS A 309 -17.86 17.21 -19.35
CA LYS A 309 -17.85 17.47 -20.80
C LYS A 309 -17.55 16.23 -21.62
N ASP A 310 -16.60 15.43 -21.14
CA ASP A 310 -16.26 14.13 -21.72
C ASP A 310 -15.95 13.13 -20.60
N PRO A 311 -16.91 12.26 -20.25
CA PRO A 311 -16.78 11.36 -19.10
C PRO A 311 -15.69 10.30 -19.25
N ARG A 312 -15.01 10.22 -20.39
CA ARG A 312 -13.87 9.33 -20.61
C ARG A 312 -12.57 9.84 -19.98
N PHE A 313 -12.55 11.12 -19.58
CA PHE A 313 -11.39 11.80 -19.03
C PHE A 313 -11.68 12.44 -17.67
N LEU A 314 -10.66 13.01 -17.06
CA LEU A 314 -10.70 13.66 -15.76
C LEU A 314 -10.57 15.19 -15.91
N GLU A 315 -11.14 15.91 -14.95
CA GLU A 315 -11.00 17.37 -14.82
C GLU A 315 -10.96 17.77 -13.34
N PHE A 316 -10.44 18.95 -13.05
CA PHE A 316 -10.61 19.58 -11.74
C PHE A 316 -12.01 20.17 -11.59
N SER A 317 -12.43 20.45 -10.36
CA SER A 317 -13.71 21.12 -10.09
C SER A 317 -13.82 22.51 -10.74
N THR A 318 -12.70 23.15 -11.10
CA THR A 318 -12.62 24.36 -11.91
C THR A 318 -12.91 24.14 -13.41
N GLY A 319 -12.99 22.88 -13.87
CA GLY A 319 -13.19 22.50 -15.27
C GLY A 319 -11.91 22.42 -16.10
N GLU A 320 -10.75 22.61 -15.48
CA GLU A 320 -9.45 22.40 -16.11
C GLU A 320 -9.23 20.89 -16.32
N PRO A 321 -8.85 20.42 -17.54
CA PRO A 321 -8.63 19.01 -17.81
C PRO A 321 -7.42 18.46 -17.05
N PHE A 322 -7.49 17.18 -16.70
CA PHE A 322 -6.40 16.44 -16.06
C PHE A 322 -6.15 15.13 -16.80
N PHE A 323 -4.90 14.86 -17.12
CA PHE A 323 -4.44 13.57 -17.63
C PHE A 323 -3.41 12.99 -16.65
N ALA A 324 -3.64 11.75 -16.19
CA ALA A 324 -2.80 11.12 -15.20
C ALA A 324 -1.51 10.56 -15.84
N ILE A 325 -0.36 11.12 -15.46
CA ILE A 325 0.98 10.64 -15.87
C ILE A 325 1.68 10.13 -14.63
N GLY A 326 1.95 8.82 -14.57
CA GLY A 326 2.53 8.31 -13.32
C GLY A 326 2.81 6.81 -13.29
N GLN A 327 2.86 6.28 -12.08
CA GLN A 327 3.26 4.89 -11.79
C GLN A 327 2.62 4.38 -10.50
N ASN A 328 2.85 3.10 -10.18
CA ASN A 328 2.62 2.59 -8.83
C ASN A 328 3.73 3.07 -7.87
N LEU A 329 3.36 3.26 -6.63
CA LEU A 329 4.25 3.38 -5.48
C LEU A 329 3.57 2.67 -4.30
N ALA A 330 3.31 1.36 -4.48
CA ALA A 330 2.40 0.64 -3.61
C ALA A 330 2.97 0.46 -2.20
N PHE A 331 4.27 0.17 -2.06
CA PHE A 331 4.86 -0.22 -0.78
C PHE A 331 5.75 0.88 -0.22
N ILE A 332 5.13 1.77 0.58
CA ILE A 332 5.84 2.78 1.37
C ILE A 332 5.86 2.33 2.82
N GLY A 333 7.00 2.38 3.48
CA GLY A 333 7.11 1.93 4.87
C GLY A 333 8.49 2.18 5.47
N PHE A 334 8.65 1.98 6.79
CA PHE A 334 9.89 2.26 7.50
C PHE A 334 11.08 1.45 6.99
N ASP A 335 10.86 0.18 6.64
CA ASP A 335 11.90 -0.77 6.20
C ASP A 335 11.77 -1.15 4.72
N GLN A 336 10.95 -0.42 3.95
CA GLN A 336 10.78 -0.64 2.51
C GLN A 336 11.90 0.04 1.72
N TYR A 337 12.10 -0.42 0.47
CA TYR A 337 12.93 0.33 -0.49
C TYR A 337 12.47 1.79 -0.57
N MET A 338 11.17 2.00 -0.59
CA MET A 338 10.53 3.29 -0.56
C MET A 338 10.18 3.64 0.89
N THR A 339 11.14 4.18 1.64
CA THR A 339 10.87 4.79 2.95
C THR A 339 10.00 6.04 2.78
N TYR A 340 9.36 6.51 3.85
CA TYR A 340 8.55 7.73 3.79
C TYR A 340 9.37 8.95 3.34
N ALA A 341 10.55 9.14 3.92
CA ALA A 341 11.46 10.21 3.54
C ALA A 341 11.89 10.13 2.06
N LYS A 342 12.13 8.92 1.56
CA LYS A 342 12.46 8.70 0.15
C LYS A 342 11.25 8.94 -0.77
N ALA A 343 10.04 8.54 -0.36
CA ALA A 343 8.83 8.79 -1.12
C ALA A 343 8.59 10.28 -1.37
N GLU A 344 8.82 11.13 -0.36
CA GLU A 344 8.72 12.59 -0.51
C GLU A 344 9.74 13.13 -1.52
N GLN A 345 10.99 12.63 -1.51
CA GLN A 345 12.00 12.98 -2.52
C GLN A 345 11.59 12.53 -3.92
N VAL A 346 11.00 11.33 -4.03
CA VAL A 346 10.51 10.79 -5.31
C VAL A 346 9.34 11.63 -5.82
N PHE A 347 8.44 12.13 -4.97
CA PHE A 347 7.36 13.03 -5.39
C PHE A 347 7.92 14.30 -6.05
N ALA A 348 8.92 14.93 -5.43
CA ALA A 348 9.58 16.11 -6.00
C ALA A 348 10.26 15.81 -7.37
N ARG A 349 10.92 14.64 -7.48
CA ARG A 349 11.53 14.20 -8.76
C ARG A 349 10.50 13.94 -9.83
N LEU A 350 9.42 13.24 -9.52
CA LEU A 350 8.31 12.99 -10.45
C LEU A 350 7.70 14.31 -10.94
N ARG A 351 7.45 15.26 -10.03
CA ARG A 351 7.01 16.60 -10.39
C ARG A 351 7.95 17.30 -11.36
N ALA A 352 9.25 17.26 -11.09
CA ALA A 352 10.27 17.87 -11.96
C ALA A 352 10.30 17.25 -13.36
N GLU A 353 9.92 15.99 -13.49
CA GLU A 353 9.81 15.26 -14.75
C GLU A 353 8.39 15.31 -15.37
N GLY A 354 7.45 16.05 -14.76
CA GLY A 354 6.10 16.25 -15.29
C GLY A 354 5.11 15.12 -15.01
N ALA A 355 5.49 14.12 -14.21
CA ALA A 355 4.54 13.17 -13.66
C ALA A 355 3.69 13.83 -12.56
N ASN A 356 2.44 13.38 -12.41
CA ASN A 356 1.46 14.00 -11.54
C ASN A 356 0.56 13.01 -10.81
N PHE A 357 0.75 11.69 -10.97
CA PHE A 357 -0.17 10.68 -10.46
C PHE A 357 0.57 9.47 -9.87
N LEU A 358 0.08 9.00 -8.72
CA LEU A 358 0.58 7.77 -8.09
C LEU A 358 -0.57 6.92 -7.56
N ARG A 359 -0.46 5.60 -7.74
CA ARG A 359 -1.29 4.62 -7.05
C ARG A 359 -0.53 4.10 -5.83
N VAL A 360 -1.11 4.27 -4.64
CA VAL A 360 -0.49 3.96 -3.34
C VAL A 360 -1.38 2.99 -2.57
N TRP A 361 -0.79 1.96 -1.96
CA TRP A 361 -1.51 1.09 -1.06
C TRP A 361 -1.42 1.59 0.38
N THR A 362 -2.57 1.68 1.02
CA THR A 362 -2.70 2.00 2.44
C THR A 362 -3.26 0.79 3.21
N CYS A 363 -3.24 -0.38 2.56
CA CYS A 363 -3.80 -1.64 3.01
C CYS A 363 -2.76 -2.77 3.12
N CYS A 364 -1.48 -2.42 3.29
CA CYS A 364 -0.43 -3.41 3.46
C CYS A 364 -0.46 -3.98 4.88
N ASP A 365 -0.65 -5.29 5.02
CA ASP A 365 -0.87 -5.95 6.30
C ASP A 365 0.27 -5.76 7.32
N GLU A 366 1.44 -6.39 7.06
CA GLU A 366 2.49 -6.48 8.07
C GLU A 366 3.82 -5.85 7.66
N TRP A 367 3.93 -5.35 6.44
CA TRP A 367 5.22 -5.04 5.83
C TRP A 367 5.35 -3.63 5.24
N ALA A 368 4.26 -2.89 5.08
CA ALA A 368 4.29 -1.50 4.61
C ALA A 368 3.14 -0.70 5.23
N LEU A 369 2.83 0.47 4.68
CA LEU A 369 1.75 1.35 5.14
C LEU A 369 0.41 0.60 5.20
N GLY A 370 -0.15 0.46 6.39
CA GLY A 370 -1.41 -0.24 6.61
C GLY A 370 -2.27 0.51 7.62
N VAL A 371 -3.25 1.26 7.13
CA VAL A 371 -4.17 2.06 7.95
C VAL A 371 -5.08 1.18 8.77
N GLU A 372 -5.75 0.21 8.14
CA GLU A 372 -6.63 -0.74 8.81
C GLU A 372 -5.84 -1.76 9.63
N ALA A 373 -6.46 -2.36 10.64
CA ALA A 373 -5.83 -3.40 11.44
C ALA A 373 -5.31 -4.55 10.59
N ARG A 374 -4.14 -5.06 10.94
CA ARG A 374 -3.55 -6.22 10.26
C ARG A 374 -4.35 -7.48 10.56
N LYS A 375 -4.31 -8.45 9.65
CA LYS A 375 -5.14 -9.66 9.72
C LYS A 375 -4.70 -10.71 10.73
N ASN A 376 -3.51 -10.63 11.32
CA ASN A 376 -3.11 -11.52 12.40
C ASN A 376 -3.83 -11.17 13.72
N LEU A 377 -4.00 -12.15 14.60
CA LEU A 377 -4.73 -12.00 15.87
C LEU A 377 -4.16 -10.93 16.81
N TRP A 378 -2.88 -10.63 16.66
CA TRP A 378 -2.15 -9.64 17.46
C TRP A 378 -2.20 -8.25 16.82
N GLY A 379 -2.88 -8.14 15.70
CA GLY A 379 -2.70 -7.00 14.84
C GLY A 379 -1.24 -6.92 14.41
N ARG A 380 -0.57 -5.85 14.74
CA ARG A 380 0.82 -5.63 14.35
C ARG A 380 1.84 -5.84 15.46
N SER A 381 1.37 -6.17 16.67
CA SER A 381 2.19 -6.10 17.87
C SER A 381 3.15 -7.27 18.04
N TRP A 382 2.92 -8.39 17.35
CA TRP A 382 3.59 -9.64 17.65
C TRP A 382 4.23 -10.28 16.44
N SER A 383 5.49 -10.65 16.55
CA SER A 383 6.18 -11.55 15.63
C SER A 383 6.25 -12.93 16.25
N GLY A 384 5.86 -13.93 15.51
CA GLY A 384 5.93 -15.32 15.95
C GLY A 384 4.64 -15.86 16.56
N PRO A 385 4.63 -17.13 17.01
CA PRO A 385 3.47 -17.78 17.58
C PRO A 385 3.30 -17.27 19.01
N GLY A 386 2.59 -16.20 19.15
CA GLY A 386 2.15 -15.82 20.47
C GLY A 386 0.85 -16.54 20.81
N PRO A 387 0.71 -17.10 22.00
CA PRO A 387 -0.51 -17.73 22.43
C PRO A 387 -1.46 -16.70 23.01
N ILE A 388 -2.44 -16.29 22.23
CA ILE A 388 -3.62 -15.60 22.75
C ILE A 388 -4.58 -16.65 23.29
N VAL A 389 -4.90 -16.55 24.57
CA VAL A 389 -5.83 -17.43 25.25
C VAL A 389 -6.94 -16.60 25.89
N PRO A 390 -8.12 -17.20 26.14
CA PRO A 390 -9.13 -16.54 26.97
C PRO A 390 -8.53 -16.23 28.34
N MET A 391 -8.82 -15.00 28.82
CA MET A 391 -8.33 -14.58 30.13
C MET A 391 -8.87 -15.53 31.21
N PRO A 392 -8.01 -16.13 32.06
CA PRO A 392 -8.49 -16.96 33.16
C PRO A 392 -9.36 -16.14 34.11
N ASP A 393 -10.35 -16.79 34.71
CA ASP A 393 -11.18 -16.16 35.73
C ASP A 393 -10.28 -15.65 36.85
N ASP A 394 -10.50 -14.44 37.34
CA ASP A 394 -9.75 -13.92 38.47
C ASP A 394 -10.17 -14.68 39.75
N PRO A 395 -9.27 -15.49 40.33
CA PRO A 395 -9.62 -16.25 41.51
C PRO A 395 -9.99 -15.37 42.71
N SER A 396 -9.53 -14.11 42.72
CA SER A 396 -9.81 -13.15 43.79
C SER A 396 -11.13 -12.40 43.62
N ALA A 397 -11.75 -12.47 42.45
CA ALA A 397 -13.02 -11.82 42.15
C ALA A 397 -14.15 -12.54 42.94
N LYS A 398 -14.64 -11.92 44.01
CA LYS A 398 -15.82 -12.42 44.74
C LYS A 398 -16.96 -12.63 43.73
N ARG A 399 -17.35 -13.90 43.48
CA ARG A 399 -18.52 -14.21 42.66
C ARG A 399 -19.71 -13.44 43.23
N PRO A 400 -20.46 -12.67 42.44
CA PRO A 400 -21.74 -12.11 42.90
C PRO A 400 -22.60 -13.26 43.39
N LYS A 401 -23.11 -13.20 44.63
CA LYS A 401 -24.06 -14.18 45.15
C LYS A 401 -25.20 -14.29 44.14
N ALA A 402 -25.38 -15.47 43.58
CA ALA A 402 -26.48 -15.75 42.68
C ALA A 402 -27.78 -15.47 43.44
N THR A 403 -28.44 -14.40 43.08
CA THR A 403 -29.84 -14.13 43.51
C THR A 403 -30.68 -15.26 42.92
N LYS A 404 -31.27 -16.09 43.80
CA LYS A 404 -32.22 -17.14 43.42
C LYS A 404 -33.46 -16.43 42.83
N THR A 405 -33.49 -16.30 41.52
CA THR A 405 -34.73 -15.95 40.80
C THR A 405 -35.44 -17.27 40.49
N THR A 406 -36.62 -17.39 41.00
CA THR A 406 -37.59 -18.48 40.78
C THR A 406 -37.88 -18.65 39.29
N PRO A 407 -37.94 -19.89 38.76
CA PRO A 407 -38.20 -20.08 37.32
C PRO A 407 -39.67 -19.84 37.02
N SER A 408 -39.97 -18.78 36.28
CA SER A 408 -41.25 -18.62 35.58
C SER A 408 -41.20 -19.27 34.22
N ALA A 409 -42.19 -20.08 33.94
CA ALA A 409 -42.32 -21.00 32.84
C ALA A 409 -42.50 -20.34 31.46
N LYS A 410 -42.10 -21.11 30.45
CA LYS A 410 -42.37 -20.99 29.01
C LYS A 410 -41.47 -20.07 28.20
N ALA A 411 -40.32 -20.60 27.78
CA ALA A 411 -39.62 -20.16 26.60
C ALA A 411 -39.75 -21.17 25.47
N SER A 412 -40.22 -20.70 24.35
CA SER A 412 -40.37 -21.36 23.05
C SER A 412 -39.04 -21.90 22.55
N LYS A 413 -39.05 -23.22 22.15
CA LYS A 413 -37.96 -23.86 21.41
C LYS A 413 -37.97 -23.30 19.99
N THR A 414 -36.97 -22.52 19.62
CA THR A 414 -36.34 -22.48 18.27
C THR A 414 -35.41 -21.28 18.19
N GLN A 415 -34.16 -21.53 18.44
CA GLN A 415 -33.03 -20.87 17.74
C GLN A 415 -31.74 -21.51 18.27
N LYS A 416 -31.15 -22.43 17.46
CA LYS A 416 -29.75 -22.80 17.64
C LYS A 416 -28.92 -21.56 17.29
N SER A 417 -28.53 -20.82 18.30
CA SER A 417 -27.49 -19.79 18.17
C SER A 417 -26.17 -20.47 17.77
N SER A 418 -25.54 -19.93 16.74
CA SER A 418 -24.13 -20.13 16.41
C SER A 418 -23.28 -20.01 17.69
N PRO A 419 -22.11 -20.67 17.81
CA PRO A 419 -21.28 -20.52 19.00
C PRO A 419 -20.96 -19.05 19.18
N GLY A 420 -21.51 -18.44 20.20
CA GLY A 420 -21.25 -17.06 20.57
C GLY A 420 -19.76 -16.91 20.83
N GLU A 421 -19.11 -15.95 20.15
CA GLU A 421 -17.87 -15.38 20.62
C GLU A 421 -18.05 -15.04 22.09
N SER A 422 -17.36 -15.78 22.95
CA SER A 422 -17.44 -15.57 24.38
C SER A 422 -16.93 -14.14 24.64
N ASN A 423 -17.68 -13.34 25.33
CA ASN A 423 -17.37 -11.97 25.78
C ASN A 423 -16.19 -11.96 26.80
N ARG A 424 -15.33 -12.98 26.78
CA ARG A 424 -14.15 -13.11 27.62
C ARG A 424 -12.98 -12.39 26.96
N ARG A 425 -12.41 -11.44 27.71
CA ARG A 425 -11.16 -10.77 27.30
C ARG A 425 -10.07 -11.79 27.10
N SER A 426 -9.18 -11.53 26.17
CA SER A 426 -7.99 -12.36 25.88
C SER A 426 -6.76 -11.84 26.62
N CYS A 427 -5.83 -12.73 26.89
CA CYS A 427 -4.51 -12.42 27.42
C CYS A 427 -3.45 -13.29 26.74
N ILE A 428 -2.19 -13.05 27.05
CA ILE A 428 -1.04 -13.75 26.50
C ILE A 428 -0.59 -14.81 27.49
N GLN A 429 -0.35 -16.03 27.03
CA GLN A 429 0.16 -17.12 27.89
C GLN A 429 1.58 -17.52 27.50
N LEU A 430 2.48 -17.67 28.48
CA LEU A 430 3.80 -18.29 28.35
C LEU A 430 3.80 -19.61 29.09
N GLY A 431 4.48 -20.61 28.52
CA GLY A 431 4.64 -21.91 29.15
C GLY A 431 3.44 -22.84 29.01
N GLY A 432 3.51 -24.02 29.60
CA GLY A 432 2.56 -25.12 29.38
C GLY A 432 2.73 -25.68 27.96
N GLU A 433 1.66 -25.76 27.20
CA GLU A 433 1.69 -26.16 25.78
C GLU A 433 2.12 -25.03 24.82
N HIS A 434 2.33 -23.81 25.34
CA HIS A 434 2.74 -22.62 24.60
C HIS A 434 4.23 -22.31 24.76
N PRO A 435 4.83 -21.45 23.89
CA PRO A 435 6.24 -21.09 24.03
C PRO A 435 6.56 -20.46 25.38
N ALA A 436 7.72 -20.83 25.94
CA ALA A 436 8.26 -20.22 27.16
C ALA A 436 8.89 -18.84 26.89
N GLN A 437 9.06 -18.46 25.66
CA GLN A 437 9.56 -17.13 25.25
C GLN A 437 8.66 -16.53 24.19
N ILE A 438 8.34 -15.27 24.36
CA ILE A 438 7.64 -14.45 23.37
C ILE A 438 8.40 -13.13 23.15
N SER A 439 8.30 -12.60 21.96
CA SER A 439 8.86 -11.30 21.57
C SER A 439 7.74 -10.39 21.12
N VAL A 440 7.63 -9.22 21.76
CA VAL A 440 6.79 -8.12 21.29
C VAL A 440 7.60 -7.33 20.27
N GLN A 441 7.28 -7.52 19.02
CA GLN A 441 7.91 -6.81 17.90
C GLN A 441 6.88 -5.94 17.20
N PRO A 442 6.85 -4.64 17.51
CA PRO A 442 5.92 -3.71 16.88
C PRO A 442 6.09 -3.68 15.35
N PRO A 443 5.02 -3.46 14.59
CA PRO A 443 5.08 -3.45 13.12
C PRO A 443 5.82 -2.22 12.59
N ASN A 444 5.80 -1.14 13.38
CA ASN A 444 6.52 0.09 13.11
C ASN A 444 7.61 0.25 14.18
N PRO A 445 8.78 0.81 13.85
CA PRO A 445 9.80 1.11 14.82
C PRO A 445 9.26 2.00 15.95
N VAL A 446 9.44 1.57 17.18
CA VAL A 446 9.05 2.39 18.35
C VAL A 446 10.12 3.43 18.59
N ALA A 447 9.82 4.68 18.25
CA ALA A 447 10.69 5.79 18.52
C ALA A 447 10.80 6.02 20.03
N VAL A 448 12.02 6.21 20.53
CA VAL A 448 12.34 6.61 21.90
C VAL A 448 13.24 7.84 21.91
N ARG A 449 13.27 8.55 23.02
CA ARG A 449 14.22 9.63 23.23
C ARG A 449 15.50 9.08 23.88
N PRO A 450 16.68 9.51 23.44
CA PRO A 450 17.93 9.15 24.11
C PRO A 450 17.97 9.61 25.58
N ASN A 451 18.69 8.86 26.41
CA ASN A 451 18.90 9.15 27.84
C ASN A 451 17.62 9.46 28.62
N THR A 452 16.51 8.79 28.24
CA THR A 452 15.18 9.03 28.81
C THR A 452 14.71 7.79 29.58
N GLU A 453 14.09 8.01 30.72
CA GLU A 453 13.54 6.94 31.55
C GLU A 453 12.12 6.58 31.09
N TYR A 454 11.88 5.29 30.89
CA TYR A 454 10.61 4.71 30.50
C TYR A 454 10.09 3.78 31.56
N LEU A 455 8.77 3.65 31.62
CA LEU A 455 8.03 2.76 32.51
C LEU A 455 7.26 1.71 31.68
N LEU A 456 7.65 0.45 31.81
CA LEU A 456 6.93 -0.69 31.28
C LEU A 456 5.99 -1.22 32.35
N THR A 457 4.70 -1.33 32.07
CA THR A 457 3.69 -1.85 32.99
C THR A 457 2.91 -2.99 32.36
N CYS A 458 2.52 -3.97 33.17
CA CYS A 458 1.61 -5.05 32.79
C CYS A 458 1.03 -5.70 34.06
N ARG A 459 0.20 -6.72 33.86
CA ARG A 459 -0.26 -7.60 34.94
C ARG A 459 0.10 -9.03 34.62
N PHE A 460 0.56 -9.76 35.62
CA PHE A 460 0.85 -11.19 35.54
C PHE A 460 -0.10 -12.00 36.42
N LEU A 461 -0.42 -13.22 35.96
CA LEU A 461 -1.02 -14.29 36.76
C LEU A 461 -0.16 -15.53 36.53
N ALA A 462 0.18 -16.28 37.59
CA ALA A 462 1.00 -17.48 37.49
C ALA A 462 0.31 -18.65 38.23
N ASP A 463 0.40 -19.85 37.65
CA ASP A 463 -0.16 -21.07 38.28
C ASP A 463 0.86 -21.87 39.14
N ALA A 464 2.10 -21.41 39.16
CA ALA A 464 3.22 -21.97 39.90
C ALA A 464 4.20 -20.85 40.31
N ASP A 465 5.16 -21.19 41.16
CA ASP A 465 6.30 -20.30 41.47
C ASP A 465 7.26 -20.28 40.27
N LEU A 466 7.38 -19.12 39.61
CA LEU A 466 8.06 -18.97 38.32
C LEU A 466 8.88 -17.68 38.28
N GLN A 467 9.77 -17.58 37.29
CA GLN A 467 10.50 -16.34 37.00
C GLN A 467 10.26 -15.92 35.54
N VAL A 468 10.11 -14.63 35.33
CA VAL A 468 10.01 -14.03 33.99
C VAL A 468 11.17 -13.07 33.79
N HIS A 469 11.97 -13.34 32.78
CA HIS A 469 13.06 -12.46 32.36
C HIS A 469 12.56 -11.52 31.28
N LEU A 470 12.88 -10.23 31.42
CA LEU A 470 12.58 -9.21 30.43
C LEU A 470 13.89 -8.73 29.79
N SER A 471 13.86 -8.57 28.47
CA SER A 471 14.99 -7.98 27.72
C SER A 471 14.50 -7.16 26.53
N THR A 472 15.36 -6.31 26.01
CA THR A 472 15.14 -5.56 24.77
C THR A 472 16.48 -5.50 24.02
N GLY A 473 16.48 -5.85 22.73
CA GLY A 473 17.71 -5.94 21.94
C GLY A 473 18.78 -6.84 22.56
N GLY A 474 18.36 -7.91 23.23
CA GLY A 474 19.25 -8.83 23.97
C GLY A 474 19.77 -8.30 25.31
N GLN A 475 19.51 -7.03 25.65
CA GLN A 475 19.91 -6.44 26.94
C GLN A 475 18.82 -6.69 28.00
N ARG A 476 19.20 -7.24 29.16
CA ARG A 476 18.26 -7.48 30.25
C ARG A 476 17.69 -6.17 30.80
N LEU A 477 16.39 -6.15 31.03
CA LEU A 477 15.68 -5.08 31.72
C LEU A 477 15.58 -5.38 33.22
N GLY A 478 16.72 -5.34 33.93
CA GLY A 478 16.81 -5.55 35.37
C GLY A 478 16.69 -7.03 35.79
N GLU A 479 16.47 -7.26 37.11
CA GLU A 479 16.37 -8.60 37.69
C GLU A 479 15.10 -9.32 37.23
N PRO A 480 15.14 -10.70 37.19
CA PRO A 480 13.97 -11.49 36.85
C PRO A 480 12.77 -11.19 37.77
N VAL A 481 11.58 -11.17 37.18
CA VAL A 481 10.33 -11.02 37.94
C VAL A 481 10.03 -12.36 38.59
N ARG A 482 10.06 -12.43 39.93
CA ARG A 482 9.67 -13.60 40.68
C ARG A 482 8.16 -13.59 40.88
N LEU A 483 7.48 -14.54 40.30
CA LEU A 483 6.05 -14.75 40.43
C LEU A 483 5.82 -15.93 41.34
N LYS A 484 4.94 -15.78 42.31
CA LYS A 484 4.43 -16.89 43.10
C LYS A 484 3.12 -17.37 42.52
N LYS A 485 2.76 -18.62 42.73
CA LYS A 485 1.40 -19.11 42.52
C LYS A 485 0.44 -18.14 43.22
N ALA A 486 -0.35 -17.44 42.45
CA ALA A 486 -1.15 -16.34 42.97
C ALA A 486 -2.65 -16.62 42.84
N ASP A 487 -3.41 -16.09 43.80
CA ASP A 487 -4.85 -16.16 43.79
C ASP A 487 -5.50 -15.01 42.99
N GLY A 488 -4.68 -14.20 42.26
CA GLY A 488 -5.13 -13.09 41.43
C GLY A 488 -4.04 -12.43 40.59
N TRP A 489 -4.43 -11.48 39.79
CA TRP A 489 -3.55 -10.73 38.92
C TRP A 489 -2.64 -9.78 39.71
N THR A 490 -1.33 -9.91 39.52
CA THR A 490 -0.32 -9.05 40.16
C THR A 490 0.09 -7.95 39.20
N HIS A 491 0.06 -6.68 39.66
CA HIS A 491 0.58 -5.54 38.91
C HIS A 491 2.09 -5.58 38.88
N PHE A 492 2.67 -5.26 37.72
CA PHE A 492 4.12 -5.21 37.50
C PHE A 492 4.51 -3.91 36.84
N GLU A 493 5.59 -3.32 37.33
CA GLU A 493 6.24 -2.14 36.79
C GLU A 493 7.74 -2.34 36.64
N ARG A 494 8.28 -1.84 35.56
CA ARG A 494 9.73 -1.84 35.31
C ARG A 494 10.16 -0.52 34.69
N ARG A 495 11.06 0.18 35.39
CA ARG A 495 11.73 1.35 34.85
C ARG A 495 13.01 0.95 34.18
N PHE A 496 13.32 1.57 33.05
CA PHE A 496 14.60 1.45 32.36
C PHE A 496 14.93 2.76 31.64
N ARG A 497 16.20 2.98 31.38
CA ARG A 497 16.68 4.20 30.72
C ARG A 497 17.32 3.83 29.39
N THR A 498 16.97 4.58 28.34
CA THR A 498 17.58 4.46 27.00
C THR A 498 19.02 5.00 27.01
N ALA A 499 19.89 4.43 26.16
CA ALA A 499 21.25 4.91 25.97
C ALA A 499 21.29 6.33 25.35
N GLN A 500 22.47 6.97 25.39
CA GLN A 500 22.65 8.34 24.90
C GLN A 500 22.44 8.51 23.40
N ASP A 501 22.55 7.42 22.62
CA ASP A 501 22.39 7.38 21.15
C ASP A 501 21.23 6.49 20.70
N GLN A 502 20.40 6.01 21.63
CA GLN A 502 19.28 5.13 21.34
C GLN A 502 18.03 5.95 20.96
N TYR A 503 17.64 5.86 19.70
CA TYR A 503 16.46 6.53 19.13
C TYR A 503 15.30 5.60 18.86
N PHE A 504 15.53 4.29 18.86
CA PHE A 504 14.50 3.28 18.63
C PHE A 504 14.63 2.17 19.67
N LEU A 505 13.48 1.66 20.07
CA LEU A 505 13.40 0.49 20.94
C LEU A 505 13.33 -0.76 20.05
N PRO A 506 14.21 -1.73 20.26
CA PRO A 506 14.05 -3.06 19.66
C PRO A 506 12.82 -3.78 20.21
N GLU A 507 12.70 -5.07 19.90
CA GLU A 507 11.70 -5.95 20.49
C GLU A 507 11.77 -5.96 22.03
N ILE A 508 10.63 -6.26 22.66
CA ILE A 508 10.55 -6.53 24.10
C ILE A 508 10.32 -8.03 24.28
N ASP A 509 11.28 -8.72 24.87
CA ASP A 509 11.21 -10.16 25.10
C ASP A 509 10.77 -10.50 26.51
N PHE A 510 9.92 -11.49 26.61
CA PHE A 510 9.52 -12.13 27.85
C PHE A 510 9.91 -13.61 27.78
N ARG A 511 10.76 -14.06 28.69
CA ARG A 511 11.21 -15.45 28.80
C ARG A 511 10.84 -16.03 30.16
N LEU A 512 10.06 -17.08 30.15
CA LEU A 512 9.67 -17.82 31.33
C LEU A 512 10.78 -18.82 31.74
N GLU A 513 11.06 -18.86 33.03
CA GLU A 513 11.95 -19.85 33.67
C GLU A 513 11.16 -20.56 34.74
N GLY A 514 11.20 -21.91 34.72
CA GLY A 514 10.43 -22.79 35.57
C GLY A 514 9.37 -23.61 34.82
N GLN A 515 8.67 -24.48 35.55
CA GLN A 515 7.60 -25.32 34.98
C GLN A 515 6.23 -24.79 35.43
N GLY A 516 5.42 -24.32 34.47
CA GLY A 516 4.10 -23.76 34.73
C GLY A 516 3.66 -22.85 33.64
N ARG A 517 2.67 -22.03 33.93
CA ARG A 517 2.06 -21.07 33.00
C ARG A 517 2.04 -19.68 33.62
N VAL A 518 2.34 -18.69 32.80
CA VAL A 518 2.17 -17.27 33.14
C VAL A 518 1.25 -16.62 32.10
N TRP A 519 0.26 -15.90 32.58
CA TRP A 519 -0.60 -15.05 31.77
C TRP A 519 -0.20 -13.59 31.95
N LEU A 520 -0.12 -12.86 30.83
CA LEU A 520 0.25 -11.46 30.74
C LEU A 520 -0.91 -10.66 30.12
N ASN A 521 -1.25 -9.52 30.72
CA ASN A 521 -2.29 -8.62 30.21
C ASN A 521 -1.95 -7.16 30.48
N GLY A 522 -2.47 -6.23 29.63
CA GLY A 522 -2.35 -4.81 29.81
C GLY A 522 -0.93 -4.27 29.70
N LEU A 523 -0.14 -4.81 28.75
CA LEU A 523 1.22 -4.33 28.47
C LEU A 523 1.19 -2.91 27.93
N ARG A 524 1.86 -1.99 28.60
CA ARG A 524 2.00 -0.58 28.19
C ARG A 524 3.42 -0.10 28.41
N LEU A 525 3.85 0.81 27.56
CA LEU A 525 5.13 1.51 27.67
C LEU A 525 4.89 3.02 27.68
N THR A 526 5.32 3.70 28.72
CA THR A 526 5.16 5.16 28.86
C THR A 526 6.51 5.81 29.19
N GLU A 527 6.64 7.13 29.01
CA GLU A 527 7.68 7.87 29.74
C GLU A 527 7.48 7.70 31.24
N ALA A 528 8.54 7.86 32.00
CA ALA A 528 8.51 7.60 33.46
C ALA A 528 7.50 8.44 34.26
N ASP A 529 7.05 9.57 33.69
CA ASP A 529 6.00 10.42 34.26
C ASP A 529 4.57 9.91 33.96
N GLY A 530 4.44 8.85 33.18
CA GLY A 530 3.17 8.21 32.79
C GLY A 530 2.32 9.00 31.80
N LYS A 531 2.78 10.13 31.28
CA LYS A 531 1.98 11.01 30.43
C LYS A 531 2.06 10.68 28.94
N THR A 532 3.24 10.28 28.47
CA THR A 532 3.45 9.92 27.06
C THR A 532 3.47 8.41 26.92
N GLU A 533 2.47 7.85 26.27
CA GLU A 533 2.41 6.43 25.94
C GLU A 533 2.98 6.18 24.55
N LEU A 534 3.86 5.17 24.45
CA LEU A 534 4.43 4.73 23.18
C LEU A 534 3.58 3.63 22.58
N HIS A 535 3.37 3.68 21.26
CA HIS A 535 2.54 2.70 20.53
C HIS A 535 3.29 1.41 20.26
N ILE A 536 3.36 0.51 21.25
CA ILE A 536 3.93 -0.84 21.11
C ILE A 536 2.93 -1.86 20.56
N ASP A 537 1.66 -1.48 20.50
CA ASP A 537 0.57 -2.23 19.85
C ASP A 537 0.41 -3.67 20.39
N ALA A 538 0.47 -3.85 21.69
CA ALA A 538 0.54 -5.13 22.39
C ALA A 538 -0.78 -5.57 23.05
N ASP A 539 -1.92 -5.01 22.65
CA ASP A 539 -3.23 -5.40 23.20
C ASP A 539 -3.84 -6.58 22.40
N PRO A 540 -3.97 -7.79 23.00
CA PRO A 540 -4.58 -8.92 22.33
C PRO A 540 -6.09 -8.77 22.10
N ASN A 541 -6.74 -7.78 22.72
CA ASN A 541 -8.18 -7.50 22.58
C ASN A 541 -8.47 -6.46 21.50
N ARG A 542 -7.45 -5.88 20.91
CA ARG A 542 -7.62 -4.91 19.84
C ARG A 542 -8.36 -5.54 18.66
N PRO A 543 -9.43 -4.95 18.14
CA PRO A 543 -10.17 -5.51 17.01
C PRO A 543 -9.28 -5.57 15.75
N VAL A 544 -9.48 -6.59 14.92
CA VAL A 544 -8.76 -6.77 13.64
C VAL A 544 -9.25 -5.74 12.61
N ARG A 545 -10.53 -5.34 12.68
CA ARG A 545 -11.16 -4.28 11.87
C ARG A 545 -11.73 -3.20 12.78
N GLY A 546 -11.82 -1.98 12.27
CA GLY A 546 -12.34 -0.84 13.04
C GLY A 546 -11.35 -0.29 14.09
N TYR A 547 -10.06 -0.53 13.87
CA TYR A 547 -8.95 0.11 14.59
C TYR A 547 -7.91 0.57 13.55
N TYR A 548 -7.48 1.80 13.66
CA TYR A 548 -6.57 2.41 12.68
C TYR A 548 -5.25 2.75 13.36
N ASN A 549 -4.13 2.25 12.78
CA ASN A 549 -2.81 2.42 13.38
C ASN A 549 -2.42 3.91 13.41
N PRO A 550 -2.24 4.52 14.59
CA PRO A 550 -2.00 5.96 14.69
C PRO A 550 -0.72 6.42 13.97
N VAL A 551 0.35 5.62 14.00
CA VAL A 551 1.62 5.94 13.34
C VAL A 551 1.48 5.91 11.83
N ASP A 552 0.89 4.84 11.26
CA ASP A 552 0.66 4.76 9.81
C ASP A 552 -0.30 5.85 9.32
N CYS A 553 -1.34 6.12 10.10
CA CYS A 553 -2.26 7.21 9.78
C CYS A 553 -1.57 8.58 9.77
N PHE A 554 -0.65 8.83 10.71
CA PHE A 554 0.14 10.06 10.72
C PHE A 554 1.10 10.11 9.53
N MET A 555 1.73 8.99 9.18
CA MET A 555 2.63 8.95 8.03
C MET A 555 1.88 9.14 6.70
N LEU A 556 0.63 8.66 6.60
CA LEU A 556 -0.20 8.96 5.44
C LEU A 556 -0.60 10.45 5.38
N ASP A 557 -0.84 11.12 6.53
CA ASP A 557 -1.01 12.58 6.57
C ASP A 557 0.21 13.28 5.95
N GLN A 558 1.43 12.86 6.32
CA GLN A 558 2.68 13.45 5.80
C GLN A 558 2.85 13.22 4.29
N LEU A 559 2.50 12.03 3.79
CA LEU A 559 2.53 11.73 2.36
C LEU A 559 1.52 12.57 1.57
N LEU A 560 0.31 12.78 2.08
CA LEU A 560 -0.69 13.64 1.43
C LEU A 560 -0.25 15.10 1.43
N GLU A 561 0.30 15.62 2.53
CA GLU A 561 0.86 16.97 2.58
C GLU A 561 2.04 17.15 1.60
N ALA A 562 2.88 16.12 1.45
CA ALA A 562 3.92 16.12 0.43
C ALA A 562 3.35 16.09 -1.00
N ALA A 563 2.32 15.29 -1.24
CA ALA A 563 1.63 15.22 -2.53
C ALA A 563 0.98 16.57 -2.90
N GLU A 564 0.32 17.23 -1.94
CA GLU A 564 -0.25 18.58 -2.14
C GLU A 564 0.84 19.62 -2.48
N ARG A 565 1.96 19.57 -1.78
CA ARG A 565 3.10 20.47 -2.03
C ARG A 565 3.71 20.28 -3.42
N GLU A 566 3.85 19.02 -3.84
CA GLU A 566 4.47 18.67 -5.13
C GLU A 566 3.46 18.59 -6.28
N GLY A 567 2.16 18.75 -6.04
CA GLY A 567 1.13 18.64 -7.08
C GLY A 567 1.01 17.22 -7.66
N ILE A 568 1.21 16.22 -6.82
CA ILE A 568 1.00 14.80 -7.11
C ILE A 568 -0.40 14.39 -6.62
N TYR A 569 -1.12 13.60 -7.41
CA TYR A 569 -2.47 13.13 -7.09
C TYR A 569 -2.44 11.65 -6.79
N LEU A 570 -3.01 11.26 -5.64
CA LEU A 570 -2.91 9.91 -5.10
C LEU A 570 -4.22 9.14 -5.28
N GLN A 571 -4.17 7.99 -5.94
CA GLN A 571 -5.19 6.95 -5.85
C GLN A 571 -4.84 6.07 -4.65
N LEU A 572 -5.70 6.07 -3.62
CA LEU A 572 -5.45 5.33 -2.39
C LEU A 572 -6.23 4.02 -2.37
N CYS A 573 -5.51 2.88 -2.37
CA CYS A 573 -6.09 1.56 -2.15
C CYS A 573 -6.26 1.34 -0.64
N LEU A 574 -7.50 1.29 -0.13
CA LEU A 574 -7.79 1.48 1.28
C LEU A 574 -8.04 0.19 2.05
N LEU A 575 -8.89 -0.73 1.54
CA LEU A 575 -9.32 -1.91 2.27
C LEU A 575 -8.35 -3.07 2.07
N THR A 576 -7.99 -3.75 3.16
CA THR A 576 -7.18 -4.97 3.10
C THR A 576 -8.04 -6.12 2.57
N ARG A 577 -7.90 -6.46 1.28
CA ARG A 577 -8.70 -7.46 0.56
C ARG A 577 -8.96 -8.73 1.37
N ASP A 578 -7.91 -9.31 1.92
CA ASP A 578 -7.98 -10.63 2.60
C ASP A 578 -8.79 -10.61 3.91
N LEU A 579 -9.05 -9.43 4.48
CA LEU A 579 -9.96 -9.28 5.61
C LEU A 579 -11.45 -9.35 5.19
N TYR A 580 -11.76 -8.99 3.94
CA TYR A 580 -13.14 -8.89 3.43
C TYR A 580 -13.53 -10.05 2.54
N MET A 581 -12.62 -10.52 1.68
CA MET A 581 -12.87 -11.50 0.63
C MET A 581 -13.62 -12.76 1.12
N PRO A 582 -13.25 -13.42 2.24
CA PRO A 582 -13.97 -14.60 2.73
C PRO A 582 -15.41 -14.30 3.18
N SER A 583 -15.70 -13.06 3.55
CA SER A 583 -17.04 -12.63 3.96
C SER A 583 -17.96 -12.31 2.79
N LEU A 584 -17.41 -12.14 1.58
CA LEU A 584 -18.14 -11.75 0.38
C LEU A 584 -18.56 -12.93 -0.50
N GLU A 585 -18.29 -14.18 -0.12
CA GLU A 585 -18.63 -15.37 -0.89
C GLU A 585 -20.13 -15.60 -1.04
N LYS A 586 -20.91 -15.20 -0.01
CA LYS A 586 -22.36 -15.41 0.04
C LYS A 586 -23.08 -14.11 0.40
N GLU A 587 -23.75 -13.52 -0.57
CA GLU A 587 -24.36 -12.20 -0.53
C GLU A 587 -25.40 -12.02 0.59
N ASP A 588 -26.23 -13.04 0.86
CA ASP A 588 -27.27 -12.99 1.90
C ASP A 588 -26.79 -13.42 3.28
N SER A 589 -25.47 -13.53 3.49
CA SER A 589 -24.94 -13.99 4.77
C SER A 589 -24.77 -12.85 5.78
N PRO A 590 -24.88 -13.14 7.09
CA PRO A 590 -24.55 -12.16 8.13
C PRO A 590 -23.08 -11.67 8.05
N GLN A 591 -22.17 -12.48 7.48
CA GLN A 591 -20.79 -12.13 7.24
C GLN A 591 -20.66 -11.04 6.17
N TYR A 592 -21.46 -11.12 5.11
CA TYR A 592 -21.51 -10.12 4.05
C TYR A 592 -22.01 -8.76 4.60
N GLU A 593 -23.07 -8.76 5.41
CA GLU A 593 -23.57 -7.57 6.08
C GLU A 593 -22.52 -6.96 7.02
N ARG A 594 -21.77 -7.81 7.73
CA ARG A 594 -20.68 -7.35 8.59
C ARG A 594 -19.58 -6.70 7.76
N ALA A 595 -19.19 -7.30 6.62
CA ALA A 595 -18.19 -6.73 5.72
C ALA A 595 -18.59 -5.33 5.24
N ILE A 596 -19.86 -5.11 4.87
CA ILE A 596 -20.37 -3.78 4.48
C ILE A 596 -20.27 -2.80 5.66
N ARG A 597 -20.68 -3.21 6.88
CA ARG A 597 -20.61 -2.33 8.07
C ARG A 597 -19.17 -1.95 8.40
N ASP A 598 -18.26 -2.94 8.39
CA ASP A 598 -16.85 -2.70 8.71
C ASP A 598 -16.21 -1.78 7.67
N ALA A 599 -16.48 -2.00 6.37
CA ALA A 599 -16.00 -1.12 5.31
C ALA A 599 -16.55 0.31 5.42
N ARG A 600 -17.83 0.48 5.81
CA ARG A 600 -18.40 1.82 6.09
C ARG A 600 -17.66 2.53 7.22
N LYS A 601 -17.30 1.82 8.31
CA LYS A 601 -16.52 2.38 9.42
C LYS A 601 -15.14 2.83 8.93
N THR A 602 -14.48 2.01 8.14
CA THR A 602 -13.15 2.32 7.57
C THR A 602 -13.22 3.53 6.65
N PHE A 603 -14.20 3.60 5.75
CA PHE A 603 -14.39 4.75 4.88
C PHE A 603 -14.81 6.01 5.63
N ARG A 604 -15.62 5.88 6.70
CA ARG A 604 -15.93 7.04 7.57
C ARG A 604 -14.67 7.66 8.14
N TYR A 605 -13.76 6.83 8.66
CA TYR A 605 -12.49 7.30 9.20
C TYR A 605 -11.59 7.90 8.10
N ALA A 606 -11.49 7.23 6.95
CA ALA A 606 -10.66 7.69 5.83
C ALA A 606 -11.16 9.04 5.27
N VAL A 607 -12.45 9.19 5.03
CA VAL A 607 -13.07 10.44 4.56
C VAL A 607 -12.87 11.55 5.59
N ALA A 608 -13.10 11.27 6.89
CA ALA A 608 -12.90 12.24 7.96
C ALA A 608 -11.47 12.78 7.99
N ARG A 609 -10.47 11.90 7.78
CA ARG A 609 -9.08 12.25 7.96
C ARG A 609 -8.41 12.77 6.68
N TRP A 610 -8.72 12.19 5.51
CA TRP A 610 -8.03 12.45 4.25
C TRP A 610 -8.92 13.00 3.13
N GLY A 611 -10.24 12.91 3.24
CA GLY A 611 -11.17 13.43 2.23
C GLY A 611 -11.10 14.95 2.03
N TYR A 612 -10.46 15.69 2.91
CA TYR A 612 -10.20 17.11 2.73
C TYR A 612 -9.22 17.42 1.57
N SER A 613 -8.36 16.44 1.22
CA SER A 613 -7.19 16.71 0.39
C SER A 613 -7.55 16.83 -1.10
N THR A 614 -7.16 17.93 -1.71
CA THR A 614 -7.27 18.14 -3.17
C THR A 614 -6.30 17.25 -3.95
N SER A 615 -5.30 16.64 -3.29
CA SER A 615 -4.38 15.66 -3.88
C SER A 615 -4.88 14.21 -3.77
N LEU A 616 -6.03 13.97 -3.18
CA LEU A 616 -6.70 12.68 -3.26
C LEU A 616 -7.41 12.57 -4.62
N ALA A 617 -6.89 11.69 -5.48
CA ALA A 617 -7.44 11.49 -6.82
C ALA A 617 -8.67 10.56 -6.82
N ALA A 618 -8.60 9.48 -6.04
CA ALA A 618 -9.67 8.50 -5.93
C ALA A 618 -9.51 7.59 -4.70
N TRP A 619 -10.65 7.08 -4.27
CA TRP A 619 -10.74 5.93 -3.40
C TRP A 619 -10.73 4.64 -4.22
N GLU A 620 -9.72 3.79 -4.06
CA GLU A 620 -9.74 2.42 -4.53
C GLU A 620 -10.15 1.50 -3.37
N TYR A 621 -11.19 0.69 -3.56
CA TYR A 621 -11.71 -0.12 -2.46
C TYR A 621 -10.67 -1.14 -1.99
N TRP A 622 -10.14 -1.96 -2.89
CA TRP A 622 -9.10 -2.96 -2.61
C TRP A 622 -8.25 -3.26 -3.83
N ASN A 623 -7.12 -3.85 -3.60
CA ASN A 623 -6.27 -4.40 -4.65
C ASN A 623 -6.71 -5.81 -5.01
N GLU A 624 -6.95 -6.05 -6.31
CA GLU A 624 -7.10 -7.36 -6.91
C GLU A 624 -8.13 -8.29 -6.23
N MET A 625 -9.37 -7.87 -6.14
CA MET A 625 -10.48 -8.71 -5.70
C MET A 625 -10.74 -9.85 -6.69
N ASP A 626 -11.27 -10.98 -6.19
CA ASP A 626 -11.75 -12.07 -7.02
C ASP A 626 -12.91 -11.61 -7.91
N PRO A 627 -12.75 -11.63 -9.26
CA PRO A 627 -13.82 -11.22 -10.17
C PRO A 627 -15.06 -12.13 -10.13
N GLY A 628 -14.95 -13.33 -9.55
CA GLY A 628 -16.06 -14.28 -9.40
C GLY A 628 -16.98 -13.99 -8.21
N LEU A 629 -16.57 -13.14 -7.27
CA LEU A 629 -17.38 -12.85 -6.10
C LEU A 629 -18.55 -11.90 -6.40
N PRO A 630 -19.68 -12.03 -5.68
CA PRO A 630 -20.84 -11.15 -5.85
C PRO A 630 -20.62 -9.81 -5.13
N THR A 631 -19.83 -8.92 -5.74
CA THR A 631 -19.41 -7.64 -5.15
C THR A 631 -20.35 -6.48 -5.48
N ASP A 632 -21.31 -6.62 -6.37
CA ASP A 632 -22.18 -5.53 -6.85
C ASP A 632 -22.94 -4.86 -5.69
N ARG A 633 -23.57 -5.65 -4.83
CA ARG A 633 -24.29 -5.15 -3.65
C ARG A 633 -23.36 -4.43 -2.66
N PHE A 634 -22.11 -4.90 -2.52
CA PHE A 634 -21.12 -4.25 -1.69
C PHE A 634 -20.75 -2.87 -2.25
N TYR A 635 -20.53 -2.76 -3.55
CA TYR A 635 -20.24 -1.49 -4.23
C TYR A 635 -21.42 -0.53 -4.16
N ASP A 636 -22.66 -1.01 -4.32
CA ASP A 636 -23.86 -0.20 -4.17
C ASP A 636 -23.97 0.36 -2.75
N ALA A 637 -23.80 -0.49 -1.75
CA ALA A 637 -23.93 -0.10 -0.35
C ALA A 637 -22.86 0.90 0.08
N LEU A 638 -21.61 0.75 -0.38
CA LEU A 638 -20.53 1.69 -0.09
C LEU A 638 -20.65 2.96 -0.92
N GLY A 639 -20.99 2.86 -2.20
CA GLY A 639 -21.19 4.03 -3.06
C GLY A 639 -22.26 4.95 -2.52
N GLN A 640 -23.43 4.41 -2.13
CA GLN A 640 -24.50 5.18 -1.48
C GLN A 640 -24.07 5.80 -0.15
N TYR A 641 -23.22 5.11 0.60
CA TYR A 641 -22.71 5.65 1.87
C TYR A 641 -21.72 6.79 1.64
N LEU A 642 -20.79 6.63 0.71
CA LEU A 642 -19.81 7.66 0.35
C LEU A 642 -20.47 8.93 -0.23
N GLU A 643 -21.52 8.80 -1.03
CA GLU A 643 -22.31 9.95 -1.52
C GLU A 643 -22.88 10.82 -0.39
N LYS A 644 -23.03 10.27 0.82
CA LYS A 644 -23.57 11.00 1.98
C LYS A 644 -22.49 11.65 2.84
N ILE A 645 -21.29 11.03 2.92
CA ILE A 645 -20.26 11.45 3.87
C ILE A 645 -19.07 12.13 3.20
N ASP A 646 -18.78 11.83 1.92
CA ASP A 646 -17.73 12.45 1.14
C ASP A 646 -18.28 13.64 0.37
N ILE A 647 -18.30 14.78 1.05
CA ILE A 647 -18.90 16.03 0.54
C ILE A 647 -18.19 16.58 -0.71
N TYR A 648 -16.99 16.09 -1.04
CA TYR A 648 -16.23 16.49 -2.22
C TYR A 648 -16.46 15.60 -3.43
N GLY A 649 -17.05 14.41 -3.21
CA GLY A 649 -17.40 13.47 -4.27
C GLY A 649 -16.18 12.88 -4.98
N HIS A 650 -15.16 12.45 -4.23
CA HIS A 650 -13.99 11.81 -4.83
C HIS A 650 -14.39 10.60 -5.66
N PRO A 651 -13.75 10.42 -6.83
CA PRO A 651 -13.95 9.24 -7.66
C PRO A 651 -13.67 7.93 -6.91
N ARG A 652 -14.41 6.88 -7.26
CA ARG A 652 -14.33 5.53 -6.67
C ARG A 652 -13.95 4.52 -7.73
N THR A 653 -13.09 3.59 -7.38
CA THR A 653 -12.64 2.53 -8.27
C THR A 653 -12.32 1.26 -7.50
N THR A 654 -12.04 0.19 -8.23
CA THR A 654 -11.60 -1.10 -7.70
C THR A 654 -10.76 -1.84 -8.73
N SER A 655 -9.97 -2.80 -8.30
CA SER A 655 -9.26 -3.72 -9.20
C SER A 655 -9.58 -5.18 -8.90
N ALA A 656 -9.40 -6.04 -9.91
CA ALA A 656 -9.52 -7.47 -9.82
C ALA A 656 -8.30 -8.13 -10.46
N TRP A 657 -7.90 -9.32 -9.97
CA TRP A 657 -6.75 -10.06 -10.55
C TRP A 657 -7.00 -10.61 -11.96
N GLY A 658 -8.26 -10.57 -12.43
CA GLY A 658 -8.66 -10.97 -13.78
C GLY A 658 -9.53 -9.91 -14.45
N PRO A 659 -9.97 -10.14 -15.71
CA PRO A 659 -10.97 -9.30 -16.33
C PRO A 659 -12.27 -9.31 -15.52
N SER A 660 -12.80 -8.12 -15.20
CA SER A 660 -14.05 -7.96 -14.46
C SER A 660 -15.00 -6.97 -15.17
N PRO A 661 -15.63 -7.37 -16.29
CA PRO A 661 -16.57 -6.52 -17.02
C PRO A 661 -17.74 -6.01 -16.17
N LYS A 662 -18.16 -6.76 -15.12
CA LYS A 662 -19.20 -6.32 -14.19
C LYS A 662 -18.73 -5.08 -13.41
N ASP A 663 -17.51 -5.08 -12.87
CA ASP A 663 -16.96 -3.96 -12.11
C ASP A 663 -16.74 -2.75 -13.03
N TRP A 664 -16.24 -2.95 -14.26
CA TRP A 664 -16.05 -1.85 -15.22
C TRP A 664 -17.35 -1.15 -15.59
N ARG A 665 -18.47 -1.87 -15.66
CA ARG A 665 -19.80 -1.31 -15.94
C ARG A 665 -20.51 -0.77 -14.71
N HIS A 666 -20.08 -1.14 -13.51
CA HIS A 666 -20.79 -0.84 -12.26
C HIS A 666 -21.01 0.67 -12.07
N ALA A 667 -22.26 1.11 -11.89
CA ALA A 667 -22.64 2.53 -11.89
C ALA A 667 -21.97 3.36 -10.78
N ARG A 668 -21.61 2.72 -9.65
CA ARG A 668 -21.01 3.39 -8.50
C ARG A 668 -19.49 3.33 -8.45
N LEU A 669 -18.87 2.84 -9.52
CA LEU A 669 -17.45 2.91 -9.76
C LEU A 669 -17.21 3.94 -10.86
N ASP A 670 -16.50 5.02 -10.55
CA ASP A 670 -16.40 6.19 -11.41
C ASP A 670 -15.39 5.99 -12.55
N TRP A 671 -14.38 5.13 -12.35
CA TRP A 671 -13.51 4.70 -13.44
C TRP A 671 -13.22 3.19 -13.42
N ALA A 672 -12.84 2.67 -14.59
CA ALA A 672 -12.54 1.27 -14.82
C ALA A 672 -11.03 1.06 -14.91
N GLN A 673 -10.50 0.06 -14.19
CA GLN A 673 -9.08 -0.26 -14.23
C GLN A 673 -8.83 -1.77 -14.37
N LYS A 674 -7.65 -2.10 -14.88
CA LYS A 674 -7.17 -3.47 -15.06
C LYS A 674 -5.69 -3.54 -14.71
N HIS A 675 -5.29 -4.68 -14.13
CA HIS A 675 -3.90 -5.09 -13.97
C HIS A 675 -3.51 -6.04 -15.09
N HIS A 676 -2.35 -5.84 -15.69
CA HIS A 676 -1.86 -6.72 -16.73
C HIS A 676 -0.32 -6.78 -16.73
N TYR A 677 0.20 -7.99 -16.56
CA TYR A 677 1.62 -8.28 -16.69
C TYR A 677 1.86 -9.13 -17.93
N ILE A 678 2.80 -8.72 -18.78
CA ILE A 678 3.26 -9.50 -19.91
C ILE A 678 4.18 -10.61 -19.39
N ARG A 679 3.88 -11.86 -19.73
CA ARG A 679 4.59 -13.04 -19.20
C ARG A 679 4.98 -14.00 -20.33
N PRO A 680 6.00 -14.89 -20.14
CA PRO A 680 6.36 -15.91 -21.10
C PRO A 680 5.20 -16.80 -21.53
N ALA A 681 4.23 -17.09 -20.63
CA ALA A 681 3.03 -17.85 -20.95
C ALA A 681 2.16 -17.22 -22.05
N ASP A 682 2.26 -15.91 -22.29
CA ASP A 682 1.53 -15.19 -23.35
C ASP A 682 2.14 -15.44 -24.75
N LYS A 683 3.26 -16.15 -24.83
CA LYS A 683 3.96 -16.55 -26.07
C LYS A 683 4.29 -15.35 -26.97
N GLU A 684 4.10 -15.50 -28.29
CA GLU A 684 4.42 -14.45 -29.26
C GLU A 684 3.64 -13.14 -29.05
N LYS A 685 2.45 -13.20 -28.45
CA LYS A 685 1.69 -12.00 -28.11
C LYS A 685 2.43 -11.11 -27.09
N ALA A 686 3.27 -11.71 -26.25
CA ALA A 686 4.11 -10.99 -25.29
C ALA A 686 5.26 -10.20 -25.94
N HIS A 687 5.57 -10.46 -27.21
CA HIS A 687 6.72 -9.84 -27.87
C HIS A 687 6.49 -8.40 -28.34
N ASP A 688 5.26 -7.91 -28.23
CA ASP A 688 4.83 -6.59 -28.66
C ASP A 688 4.03 -5.88 -27.55
N GLU A 689 4.72 -5.14 -26.72
CA GLU A 689 4.14 -4.44 -25.57
C GLU A 689 3.11 -3.39 -25.97
N VAL A 690 3.31 -2.75 -27.11
CA VAL A 690 2.39 -1.73 -27.62
C VAL A 690 1.07 -2.37 -28.06
N ALA A 691 1.14 -3.49 -28.79
CA ALA A 691 -0.06 -4.23 -29.17
C ALA A 691 -0.86 -4.69 -27.93
N VAL A 692 -0.16 -5.15 -26.90
CA VAL A 692 -0.78 -5.54 -25.62
C VAL A 692 -1.48 -4.35 -24.95
N VAL A 693 -0.81 -3.20 -24.84
CA VAL A 693 -1.42 -1.99 -24.24
C VAL A 693 -2.71 -1.61 -24.98
N LEU A 694 -2.66 -1.56 -26.31
CA LEU A 694 -3.80 -1.18 -27.14
C LEU A 694 -4.95 -2.19 -27.03
N GLU A 695 -4.65 -3.49 -27.08
CA GLU A 695 -5.66 -4.56 -26.93
C GLU A 695 -6.35 -4.48 -25.55
N ARG A 696 -5.56 -4.31 -24.47
CA ARG A 696 -6.13 -4.26 -23.11
C ARG A 696 -6.93 -3.00 -22.87
N THR A 697 -6.50 -1.86 -23.39
CA THR A 697 -7.25 -0.60 -23.35
C THR A 697 -8.57 -0.72 -24.10
N ALA A 698 -8.57 -1.28 -25.31
CA ALA A 698 -9.78 -1.51 -26.09
C ALA A 698 -10.76 -2.44 -25.38
N ALA A 699 -10.28 -3.53 -24.77
CA ALA A 699 -11.11 -4.47 -24.02
C ALA A 699 -11.82 -3.83 -22.81
N ILE A 700 -11.19 -2.90 -22.11
CA ILE A 700 -11.86 -2.15 -21.04
C ILE A 700 -12.87 -1.17 -21.64
N ARG A 701 -12.50 -0.45 -22.71
CA ARG A 701 -13.33 0.55 -23.38
C ARG A 701 -14.65 -0.06 -23.90
N GLU A 702 -14.62 -1.29 -24.39
CA GLU A 702 -15.81 -2.02 -24.83
C GLU A 702 -16.89 -2.10 -23.74
N HIS A 703 -16.47 -2.27 -22.48
CA HIS A 703 -17.36 -2.42 -21.34
C HIS A 703 -17.58 -1.11 -20.55
N ALA A 704 -16.70 -0.14 -20.68
CA ALA A 704 -16.77 1.15 -20.01
C ALA A 704 -16.62 2.32 -21.01
N PRO A 705 -17.54 2.47 -21.99
CA PRO A 705 -17.40 3.45 -23.08
C PRO A 705 -17.38 4.90 -22.59
N ASN A 706 -18.08 5.19 -21.50
CA ASN A 706 -18.27 6.55 -20.95
C ASN A 706 -17.62 6.71 -19.57
N LYS A 707 -16.51 6.03 -19.31
CA LYS A 707 -15.74 6.18 -18.06
C LYS A 707 -14.28 6.40 -18.37
N PRO A 708 -13.52 7.07 -17.48
CA PRO A 708 -12.07 6.98 -17.49
C PRO A 708 -11.62 5.51 -17.37
N ILE A 709 -10.61 5.12 -18.15
CA ILE A 709 -10.04 3.77 -18.10
C ILE A 709 -8.54 3.83 -17.86
N MET A 710 -8.00 2.86 -17.11
CA MET A 710 -6.59 2.80 -16.73
C MET A 710 -6.04 1.36 -16.76
N LEU A 711 -4.79 1.20 -17.17
CA LEU A 711 -3.99 0.01 -16.84
C LEU A 711 -3.22 0.33 -15.55
N ALA A 712 -3.86 0.02 -14.40
CA ALA A 712 -3.42 0.48 -13.09
C ALA A 712 -2.27 -0.33 -12.48
N GLU A 713 -1.96 -1.50 -13.05
CA GLU A 713 -0.69 -2.21 -12.87
C GLU A 713 -0.25 -2.78 -14.19
N PHE A 714 1.04 -2.59 -14.50
CA PHE A 714 1.63 -3.06 -15.75
C PHE A 714 3.11 -3.36 -15.59
N GLY A 715 3.62 -4.37 -16.33
CA GLY A 715 5.05 -4.68 -16.36
C GLY A 715 5.35 -5.98 -17.10
N LEU A 716 6.65 -6.28 -17.26
CA LEU A 716 7.13 -7.57 -17.75
C LEU A 716 7.43 -8.47 -16.54
N ALA A 717 6.73 -9.59 -16.42
CA ALA A 717 6.90 -10.54 -15.32
C ALA A 717 7.29 -11.93 -15.85
N GLU A 718 7.84 -12.76 -14.98
CA GLU A 718 7.96 -14.20 -15.19
C GLU A 718 6.62 -14.89 -14.90
N ASP A 719 6.47 -16.18 -15.23
CA ASP A 719 5.24 -16.92 -15.01
C ASP A 719 4.86 -17.06 -13.51
N ASN A 720 5.81 -16.88 -12.61
CA ASN A 720 5.62 -16.83 -11.16
C ASN A 720 5.37 -15.42 -10.62
N TRP A 721 5.06 -14.44 -11.48
CA TRP A 721 4.76 -13.04 -11.16
C TRP A 721 5.96 -12.24 -10.63
N GLN A 722 7.16 -12.80 -10.62
CA GLN A 722 8.37 -12.03 -10.31
C GLN A 722 8.75 -11.15 -11.49
N ARG A 723 9.53 -10.10 -11.21
CA ARG A 723 10.08 -9.23 -12.25
C ARG A 723 10.88 -10.05 -13.26
N SER A 724 10.59 -9.89 -14.55
CA SER A 724 11.32 -10.58 -15.60
C SER A 724 12.78 -10.15 -15.63
N GLN A 725 13.68 -11.13 -15.83
CA GLN A 725 15.10 -10.88 -16.03
C GLN A 725 15.40 -9.94 -17.22
N TRP A 726 14.51 -9.89 -18.20
CA TRP A 726 14.65 -9.02 -19.36
C TRP A 726 14.49 -7.54 -19.03
N VAL A 727 13.68 -7.22 -17.99
CA VAL A 727 13.56 -5.87 -17.48
C VAL A 727 14.88 -5.34 -16.94
N ASP A 728 15.66 -6.20 -16.28
CA ASP A 728 17.00 -5.84 -15.78
C ASP A 728 18.02 -5.60 -16.89
N GLN A 729 17.80 -6.17 -18.07
CA GLN A 729 18.65 -5.95 -19.26
C GLN A 729 18.26 -4.72 -20.06
N ASP A 730 17.02 -4.22 -19.92
CA ASP A 730 16.54 -3.01 -20.59
C ASP A 730 17.05 -1.73 -19.92
N LYS A 731 18.32 -1.42 -20.14
CA LYS A 731 18.98 -0.23 -19.54
C LYS A 731 18.41 1.09 -20.04
N GLN A 732 17.85 1.13 -21.23
CA GLN A 732 17.24 2.32 -21.83
C GLN A 732 15.76 2.47 -21.50
N MET A 733 15.17 1.44 -20.88
CA MET A 733 13.75 1.40 -20.57
C MET A 733 12.85 1.52 -21.80
N TRP A 734 13.18 0.77 -22.87
CA TRP A 734 12.44 0.76 -24.13
C TRP A 734 10.97 0.42 -23.94
N TYR A 735 10.70 -0.69 -23.23
CA TYR A 735 9.33 -1.13 -23.03
C TYR A 735 8.53 -0.12 -22.19
N PHE A 736 9.17 0.53 -21.23
CA PHE A 736 8.54 1.57 -20.41
C PHE A 736 8.18 2.77 -21.29
N HIS A 737 9.13 3.28 -22.08
CA HIS A 737 8.92 4.38 -23.01
C HIS A 737 7.78 4.10 -23.99
N ASN A 738 7.83 2.93 -24.67
CA ASN A 738 6.81 2.55 -25.64
C ASN A 738 5.41 2.46 -25.02
N CYS A 739 5.31 1.85 -23.83
CA CYS A 739 4.03 1.72 -23.14
C CYS A 739 3.45 3.07 -22.65
N LEU A 740 4.31 4.01 -22.23
CA LEU A 740 3.87 5.35 -21.83
C LEU A 740 3.20 6.07 -23.00
N TRP A 741 3.88 6.11 -24.16
CA TRP A 741 3.35 6.79 -25.36
C TRP A 741 2.11 6.10 -25.91
N ALA A 742 2.14 4.76 -25.97
CA ALA A 742 1.00 3.98 -26.45
C ALA A 742 -0.25 4.21 -25.60
N SER A 743 -0.14 4.11 -24.28
CA SER A 743 -1.28 4.28 -23.37
C SER A 743 -1.82 5.71 -23.38
N ALA A 744 -0.94 6.71 -23.38
CA ALA A 744 -1.34 8.11 -23.37
C ALA A 744 -2.19 8.49 -24.59
N LEU A 745 -1.95 7.88 -25.75
CA LEU A 745 -2.64 8.18 -27.01
C LEU A 745 -3.62 7.09 -27.47
N SER A 746 -3.94 6.11 -26.59
CA SER A 746 -4.92 5.06 -26.85
C SER A 746 -6.37 5.42 -26.52
N GLY A 747 -6.59 6.63 -25.93
CA GLY A 747 -7.88 7.02 -25.34
C GLY A 747 -8.07 6.59 -23.89
N SER A 748 -7.01 6.15 -23.20
CA SER A 748 -6.95 6.00 -21.75
C SER A 748 -6.99 7.36 -21.05
N ALA A 749 -7.36 7.39 -19.76
CA ALA A 749 -7.29 8.59 -18.91
C ALA A 749 -5.95 8.72 -18.17
N SER A 750 -5.06 7.73 -18.35
CA SER A 750 -3.74 7.71 -17.74
C SER A 750 -2.71 7.05 -18.64
N THR A 751 -1.43 7.27 -18.34
CA THR A 751 -0.37 6.36 -18.74
C THR A 751 -0.56 5.01 -18.07
N VAL A 752 0.06 3.94 -18.58
CA VAL A 752 0.19 2.69 -17.81
C VAL A 752 0.87 2.96 -16.49
N LEU A 753 0.36 2.40 -15.39
CA LEU A 753 0.98 2.55 -14.08
C LEU A 753 1.94 1.38 -13.83
N PHE A 754 3.22 1.65 -14.02
CA PHE A 754 4.27 0.66 -13.88
C PHE A 754 4.40 0.16 -12.45
N TRP A 755 4.65 -1.18 -12.28
CA TRP A 755 4.76 -1.79 -10.96
C TRP A 755 6.16 -1.67 -10.35
N TRP A 756 7.21 -1.92 -11.08
CA TRP A 756 8.59 -2.00 -10.58
C TRP A 756 9.19 -0.61 -10.28
N TRP A 757 8.60 0.14 -9.34
CA TRP A 757 9.02 1.52 -8.98
C TRP A 757 10.45 1.61 -8.49
N GLU A 758 10.99 0.55 -7.85
CA GLU A 758 12.40 0.49 -7.43
C GLU A 758 13.33 0.57 -8.63
N LEU A 759 12.99 -0.14 -9.71
CA LEU A 759 13.77 -0.14 -10.93
C LEU A 759 13.68 1.21 -11.65
N LEU A 760 12.49 1.81 -11.70
CA LEU A 760 12.30 3.15 -12.28
C LEU A 760 13.18 4.18 -11.56
N ASP A 761 13.22 4.12 -10.23
CA ASP A 761 14.06 5.00 -9.41
C ASP A 761 15.55 4.74 -9.61
N GLN A 762 15.99 3.47 -9.57
CA GLN A 762 17.39 3.06 -9.77
C GLN A 762 17.94 3.38 -11.15
N ARG A 763 17.08 3.37 -12.19
CA ARG A 763 17.42 3.63 -13.60
C ARG A 763 17.23 5.07 -14.02
N ASP A 764 16.80 5.94 -13.09
CA ASP A 764 16.39 7.32 -13.42
C ASP A 764 15.42 7.36 -14.60
N ALA A 765 14.48 6.41 -14.62
CA ALA A 765 13.53 6.26 -15.72
C ALA A 765 12.49 7.39 -15.74
N TYR A 766 12.41 8.21 -14.71
CA TYR A 766 11.51 9.37 -14.63
C TYR A 766 11.73 10.36 -15.76
N ARG A 767 12.93 10.42 -16.36
CA ARG A 767 13.26 11.25 -17.53
C ARG A 767 12.33 11.01 -18.73
N HIS A 768 11.69 9.83 -18.84
CA HIS A 768 10.74 9.51 -19.92
C HIS A 768 9.39 10.23 -19.77
N TYR A 769 9.05 10.71 -18.57
CA TYR A 769 7.80 11.46 -18.37
C TYR A 769 7.85 12.87 -18.97
N ARG A 770 8.99 13.56 -18.87
CA ARG A 770 9.10 14.97 -19.29
C ARG A 770 8.75 15.22 -20.77
N PRO A 771 9.28 14.47 -21.74
CA PRO A 771 8.89 14.63 -23.14
C PRO A 771 7.40 14.39 -23.38
N LEU A 772 6.86 13.35 -22.74
CA LEU A 772 5.46 13.01 -22.85
C LEU A 772 4.58 14.07 -22.20
N ALA A 773 4.88 14.51 -20.98
CA ALA A 773 4.13 15.54 -20.28
C ALA A 773 4.10 16.86 -21.07
N ALA A 774 5.24 17.27 -21.64
CA ALA A 774 5.32 18.46 -22.50
C ALA A 774 4.48 18.30 -23.77
N PHE A 775 4.45 17.10 -24.36
CA PHE A 775 3.61 16.83 -25.53
C PHE A 775 2.11 16.84 -25.18
N LEU A 776 1.71 16.36 -24.00
CA LEU A 776 0.31 16.24 -23.60
C LEU A 776 -0.28 17.52 -22.98
N ALA A 777 0.53 18.52 -22.63
CA ALA A 777 0.13 19.67 -21.82
C ALA A 777 -0.99 20.52 -22.45
N ASP A 778 -1.07 20.60 -23.78
CA ASP A 778 -2.05 21.39 -24.52
C ASP A 778 -3.09 20.55 -25.28
N VAL A 779 -3.18 19.25 -24.96
CA VAL A 779 -4.21 18.36 -25.52
C VAL A 779 -5.57 18.71 -24.88
N PRO A 780 -6.60 19.03 -25.71
CA PRO A 780 -7.91 19.43 -25.19
C PRO A 780 -8.77 18.23 -24.79
N TRP A 781 -8.31 17.50 -23.77
CA TRP A 781 -8.82 16.20 -23.33
C TRP A 781 -10.35 16.13 -23.19
N THR A 782 -10.94 17.19 -22.63
CA THR A 782 -12.37 17.18 -22.25
C THR A 782 -13.26 18.00 -23.20
N SER A 783 -12.67 18.78 -24.14
CA SER A 783 -13.42 19.75 -24.93
C SER A 783 -13.51 19.46 -26.44
N ASP A 784 -12.68 18.53 -26.93
CA ASP A 784 -12.52 18.31 -28.38
C ASP A 784 -13.10 16.98 -28.90
N GLN A 785 -13.74 16.19 -28.04
CA GLN A 785 -14.34 14.90 -28.38
C GLN A 785 -13.36 13.93 -29.04
N LEU A 786 -12.15 13.84 -28.49
CA LEU A 786 -11.07 13.04 -29.02
C LEU A 786 -11.47 11.58 -29.28
N GLN A 787 -11.14 11.07 -30.46
CA GLN A 787 -11.39 9.69 -30.92
C GLN A 787 -10.08 9.09 -31.44
N PRO A 788 -9.91 7.75 -31.42
CA PRO A 788 -8.77 7.12 -32.04
C PRO A 788 -8.62 7.51 -33.51
N VAL A 789 -7.41 7.89 -33.90
CA VAL A 789 -7.11 8.31 -35.27
C VAL A 789 -7.20 7.14 -36.25
N GLN A 790 -7.73 7.41 -37.44
CA GLN A 790 -7.71 6.46 -38.54
C GLN A 790 -6.59 6.91 -39.53
N ALA A 791 -5.44 6.27 -39.42
CA ALA A 791 -4.25 6.61 -40.23
C ALA A 791 -3.67 5.37 -40.91
N GLU A 792 -3.34 5.47 -42.19
CA GLU A 792 -2.76 4.42 -43.02
C GLU A 792 -1.36 4.83 -43.49
N PRO A 793 -0.30 4.10 -43.04
CA PRO A 793 1.06 4.38 -43.52
C PRO A 793 1.26 3.98 -44.99
N GLN A 794 2.00 4.80 -45.74
CA GLN A 794 2.35 4.59 -47.12
C GLN A 794 3.87 4.62 -47.29
N GLY A 795 4.44 3.58 -47.87
CA GLY A 795 5.87 3.50 -48.23
C GLY A 795 6.83 3.04 -47.13
N ALA A 796 6.34 2.86 -45.88
CA ALA A 796 7.14 2.35 -44.78
C ALA A 796 6.27 1.63 -43.74
N SER A 797 6.88 0.72 -42.97
CA SER A 797 6.23 0.06 -41.84
C SER A 797 6.28 1.01 -40.62
N ILE A 798 5.17 1.63 -40.30
CA ILE A 798 5.02 2.57 -39.17
C ILE A 798 3.78 2.15 -38.38
N ARG A 799 3.88 2.06 -37.06
CA ARG A 799 2.72 1.98 -36.19
C ARG A 799 2.29 3.38 -35.81
N VAL A 800 1.01 3.70 -36.01
CA VAL A 800 0.43 4.98 -35.60
C VAL A 800 -0.53 4.76 -34.45
N VAL A 801 -0.30 5.45 -33.35
CA VAL A 801 -1.24 5.53 -32.22
C VAL A 801 -1.56 7.00 -32.03
N GLY A 802 -2.85 7.36 -31.90
CA GLY A 802 -3.16 8.76 -31.76
C GLY A 802 -4.64 9.04 -31.55
N LEU A 803 -4.89 10.28 -31.19
CA LEU A 803 -6.21 10.83 -30.95
C LEU A 803 -6.46 11.99 -31.91
N GLN A 804 -7.66 12.07 -32.45
CA GLN A 804 -8.11 13.14 -33.33
C GLN A 804 -9.42 13.73 -32.80
N GLY A 805 -9.49 15.04 -32.74
CA GLY A 805 -10.68 15.80 -32.41
C GLY A 805 -11.04 16.79 -33.54
N ARG A 806 -11.87 17.77 -33.20
CA ARG A 806 -12.30 18.80 -34.13
C ARG A 806 -11.21 19.82 -34.41
N SER A 807 -10.36 20.09 -33.43
CA SER A 807 -9.28 21.11 -33.53
C SER A 807 -7.99 20.57 -34.11
N GLY A 808 -7.83 19.22 -34.21
CA GLY A 808 -6.61 18.63 -34.75
C GLY A 808 -6.40 17.17 -34.33
N ALA A 809 -5.17 16.67 -34.48
CA ALA A 809 -4.76 15.35 -34.10
C ALA A 809 -3.42 15.34 -33.37
N TYR A 810 -3.25 14.35 -32.50
CA TYR A 810 -2.09 14.11 -31.65
C TYR A 810 -1.63 12.67 -31.89
N LEU A 811 -0.48 12.49 -32.50
CA LEU A 811 -0.01 11.20 -33.00
C LEU A 811 1.34 10.81 -32.41
N TRP A 812 1.51 9.54 -32.16
CA TRP A 812 2.79 8.87 -31.94
C TRP A 812 3.02 7.84 -33.04
N LEU A 813 4.19 7.94 -33.67
CA LEU A 813 4.63 7.08 -34.75
C LEU A 813 5.78 6.22 -34.26
N GLN A 814 5.56 4.93 -34.18
CA GLN A 814 6.54 3.95 -33.71
C GLN A 814 7.12 3.17 -34.89
N ASN A 815 8.41 2.94 -34.87
CA ASN A 815 9.03 1.88 -35.66
C ASN A 815 8.71 0.54 -34.99
N PRO A 816 7.96 -0.40 -35.59
CA PRO A 816 7.62 -1.68 -34.97
C PRO A 816 8.83 -2.55 -34.61
N GLN A 817 10.02 -2.24 -35.17
CA GLN A 817 11.26 -2.93 -34.81
C GLN A 817 11.80 -2.54 -33.44
N THR A 818 11.22 -1.52 -32.78
CA THR A 818 11.58 -1.09 -31.41
C THR A 818 10.82 -1.83 -30.32
N ALA A 819 9.99 -2.82 -30.66
CA ALA A 819 9.34 -3.67 -29.66
C ALA A 819 10.38 -4.31 -28.75
N TRP A 820 10.11 -4.33 -27.45
CA TRP A 820 11.05 -4.73 -26.39
C TRP A 820 11.72 -6.07 -26.68
N TYR A 821 10.97 -7.05 -27.17
CA TYR A 821 11.51 -8.39 -27.43
C TYR A 821 12.60 -8.36 -28.48
N ARG A 822 12.41 -7.61 -29.56
CA ARG A 822 13.41 -7.49 -30.63
C ARG A 822 14.68 -6.78 -30.16
N VAL A 823 14.51 -5.70 -29.39
CA VAL A 823 15.65 -4.89 -28.95
C VAL A 823 16.39 -5.56 -27.79
N ILE A 824 15.67 -6.10 -26.80
CA ILE A 824 16.27 -6.60 -25.56
C ILE A 824 16.61 -8.09 -25.64
N VAL A 825 15.70 -8.93 -26.16
CA VAL A 825 15.91 -10.37 -26.22
C VAL A 825 16.71 -10.77 -27.46
N GLU A 826 16.26 -10.35 -28.65
CA GLU A 826 16.93 -10.68 -29.92
C GLU A 826 18.13 -9.78 -30.19
N LYS A 827 18.33 -8.71 -29.42
CA LYS A 827 19.46 -7.74 -29.58
C LYS A 827 19.58 -7.14 -30.97
N LYS A 828 18.46 -6.98 -31.68
CA LYS A 828 18.40 -6.40 -33.01
C LYS A 828 18.39 -4.88 -32.95
N THR A 829 19.26 -4.24 -33.71
CA THR A 829 19.24 -2.78 -33.88
C THR A 829 18.11 -2.41 -34.86
N PRO A 830 17.19 -1.50 -34.48
CA PRO A 830 16.14 -1.06 -35.39
C PRO A 830 16.71 -0.33 -36.61
N ASN A 831 16.23 -0.64 -37.81
CA ASN A 831 16.56 0.09 -39.01
C ASN A 831 15.93 1.51 -38.97
N VAL A 832 16.48 2.43 -39.74
CA VAL A 832 15.87 3.73 -39.98
C VAL A 832 14.58 3.54 -40.78
N VAL A 833 13.50 4.11 -40.35
CA VAL A 833 12.25 4.26 -41.10
C VAL A 833 12.48 5.40 -42.10
N PRO A 834 12.44 5.14 -43.42
CA PRO A 834 12.65 6.20 -44.40
C PRO A 834 11.50 7.22 -44.40
N LYS A 835 11.70 8.35 -45.07
CA LYS A 835 10.64 9.31 -45.36
C LYS A 835 9.47 8.60 -46.04
N ALA A 836 8.27 8.82 -45.52
CA ALA A 836 7.06 8.16 -45.91
C ALA A 836 5.87 9.12 -45.89
N ALA A 837 4.65 8.64 -45.94
CA ALA A 837 3.46 9.42 -45.73
C ALA A 837 2.41 8.68 -44.91
N LEU A 838 1.56 9.41 -44.23
CA LEU A 838 0.33 8.90 -43.62
C LEU A 838 -0.88 9.43 -44.38
N LEU A 839 -1.85 8.57 -44.65
CA LEU A 839 -3.18 8.97 -45.10
C LEU A 839 -4.11 8.98 -43.87
N ILE A 840 -4.55 10.15 -43.45
CA ILE A 840 -5.35 10.31 -42.22
C ILE A 840 -6.76 10.77 -42.59
N ARG A 841 -7.78 9.98 -42.17
CA ARG A 841 -9.17 10.26 -42.46
C ARG A 841 -9.78 11.29 -41.50
N GLY A 842 -10.87 11.97 -41.90
CA GLY A 842 -11.68 12.77 -41.01
C GLY A 842 -11.20 14.19 -40.76
N PHE A 843 -10.22 14.69 -41.50
CA PHE A 843 -9.81 16.12 -41.44
C PHE A 843 -10.73 17.02 -42.27
N PRO A 844 -11.38 18.02 -41.67
CA PRO A 844 -12.10 19.08 -42.40
C PRO A 844 -11.18 19.85 -43.35
N ALA A 845 -11.78 20.50 -44.36
CA ALA A 845 -11.05 21.46 -45.21
C ALA A 845 -10.47 22.59 -44.36
N GLY A 846 -9.21 22.93 -44.60
CA GLY A 846 -8.53 23.96 -43.83
C GLY A 846 -7.00 23.89 -43.93
N THR A 847 -6.37 24.83 -43.25
CA THR A 847 -4.90 24.90 -43.13
C THR A 847 -4.50 24.40 -41.76
N TYR A 848 -3.58 23.45 -41.71
CA TYR A 848 -3.11 22.83 -40.50
C TYR A 848 -1.64 23.10 -40.29
N GLN A 849 -1.24 23.42 -39.05
CA GLN A 849 0.14 23.45 -38.61
C GLN A 849 0.53 22.07 -38.12
N VAL A 850 1.59 21.51 -38.67
CA VAL A 850 2.19 20.24 -38.28
C VAL A 850 3.45 20.53 -37.48
N ARG A 851 3.57 19.95 -36.31
CA ARG A 851 4.74 20.07 -35.44
C ARG A 851 5.25 18.66 -35.07
N TRP A 852 6.52 18.40 -35.33
CA TRP A 852 7.17 17.13 -35.02
C TRP A 852 8.05 17.24 -33.79
N TYR A 853 8.08 16.18 -32.97
CA TYR A 853 8.80 16.11 -31.71
C TYR A 853 9.58 14.80 -31.58
N ASP A 854 10.79 14.90 -31.07
CA ASP A 854 11.57 13.77 -30.58
C ASP A 854 10.98 13.30 -29.23
N THR A 855 10.58 12.05 -29.14
CA THR A 855 9.87 11.50 -27.99
C THR A 855 10.78 11.20 -26.81
N TRP A 856 12.07 11.05 -27.02
CA TRP A 856 13.06 10.78 -25.98
C TRP A 856 13.61 12.04 -25.32
N THR A 857 13.69 13.12 -26.05
CA THR A 857 14.24 14.39 -25.56
C THR A 857 13.20 15.51 -25.39
N GLY A 858 12.02 15.37 -26.02
CA GLY A 858 10.99 16.40 -26.09
C GLY A 858 11.32 17.56 -27.05
N LYS A 859 12.43 17.49 -27.77
CA LYS A 859 12.86 18.58 -28.67
C LYS A 859 12.00 18.62 -29.94
N PRO A 860 11.68 19.83 -30.46
CA PRO A 860 11.03 19.93 -31.74
C PRO A 860 11.99 19.47 -32.87
N LEU A 861 11.48 18.68 -33.79
CA LEU A 861 12.20 18.22 -35.00
C LEU A 861 11.91 19.07 -36.24
N GLY A 862 10.88 19.88 -36.17
CA GLY A 862 10.48 20.79 -37.25
C GLY A 862 8.99 21.08 -37.26
N SER A 863 8.62 22.06 -38.11
CA SER A 863 7.20 22.38 -38.32
C SER A 863 6.98 22.67 -39.81
N SER A 864 5.74 22.40 -40.26
CA SER A 864 5.29 22.70 -41.63
C SER A 864 3.81 23.05 -41.60
N GLN A 865 3.31 23.59 -42.69
CA GLN A 865 1.89 23.75 -42.94
C GLN A 865 1.42 22.78 -44.02
N ILE A 866 0.21 22.27 -43.84
CA ILE A 866 -0.44 21.39 -44.80
C ILE A 866 -1.86 21.89 -45.02
N VAL A 867 -2.30 21.90 -46.28
CA VAL A 867 -3.65 22.31 -46.67
C VAL A 867 -4.47 21.05 -46.95
N GLN A 868 -5.59 20.88 -46.28
CA GLN A 868 -6.61 19.90 -46.61
C GLN A 868 -7.63 20.58 -47.55
N PRO A 869 -7.75 20.13 -48.81
CA PRO A 869 -8.74 20.65 -49.70
C PRO A 869 -10.16 20.24 -49.32
N PRO A 870 -11.18 20.93 -49.82
CA PRO A 870 -12.58 20.48 -49.68
C PRO A 870 -12.77 19.07 -50.27
N GLY A 871 -13.57 18.25 -49.61
CA GLY A 871 -13.88 16.87 -50.03
C GLY A 871 -13.55 15.85 -48.95
N GLN A 872 -13.85 14.57 -49.24
CA GLN A 872 -13.66 13.48 -48.26
C GLN A 872 -12.31 12.76 -48.42
N GLN A 873 -11.33 13.35 -49.08
CA GLN A 873 -10.02 12.72 -49.26
C GLN A 873 -9.24 12.72 -47.96
N PRO A 874 -8.47 11.64 -47.68
CA PRO A 874 -7.59 11.59 -46.52
C PRO A 874 -6.53 12.71 -46.60
N LEU A 875 -6.21 13.33 -45.44
CA LEU A 875 -5.06 14.22 -45.32
C LEU A 875 -3.78 13.40 -45.55
N ARG A 876 -2.96 13.84 -46.54
CA ARG A 876 -1.65 13.23 -46.81
C ARG A 876 -0.58 13.95 -46.02
N LEU A 877 -0.09 13.32 -44.95
CA LEU A 877 0.94 13.85 -44.06
C LEU A 877 2.30 13.24 -44.42
N PRO A 878 3.28 14.02 -44.99
CA PRO A 878 4.65 13.54 -45.12
C PRO A 878 5.31 13.32 -43.74
N THR A 879 5.97 12.16 -43.55
CA THR A 879 6.72 11.89 -42.33
C THR A 879 8.21 12.10 -42.54
N PRO A 880 8.92 12.66 -41.55
CA PRO A 880 10.39 12.68 -41.58
C PRO A 880 10.93 11.23 -41.45
N GLU A 881 12.20 11.05 -41.77
CA GLU A 881 12.87 9.80 -41.39
C GLU A 881 13.10 9.73 -39.87
N PHE A 882 13.05 8.54 -39.28
CA PHE A 882 13.31 8.34 -37.86
C PHE A 882 13.78 6.91 -37.62
N ARG A 883 14.42 6.66 -36.48
CA ARG A 883 14.89 5.30 -36.12
C ARG A 883 14.00 4.62 -35.10
N GLN A 884 13.62 5.33 -34.05
CA GLN A 884 12.90 4.78 -32.90
C GLN A 884 11.41 5.10 -33.03
N ASP A 885 11.06 6.30 -32.69
CA ASP A 885 9.71 6.84 -32.70
C ASP A 885 9.73 8.36 -32.67
N ILE A 886 8.65 8.98 -33.09
CA ILE A 886 8.45 10.43 -33.12
C ILE A 886 7.00 10.76 -32.80
N ALA A 887 6.74 11.98 -32.34
CA ALA A 887 5.38 12.44 -32.09
C ALA A 887 5.04 13.65 -33.00
N CYS A 888 3.74 13.83 -33.27
CA CYS A 888 3.25 14.88 -34.15
C CYS A 888 1.97 15.50 -33.62
N LYS A 889 1.88 16.84 -33.67
CA LYS A 889 0.63 17.58 -33.50
C LYS A 889 0.23 18.19 -34.86
N ILE A 890 -1.01 17.99 -35.25
CA ILE A 890 -1.63 18.56 -36.45
C ILE A 890 -2.76 19.45 -35.99
N LEU A 891 -2.58 20.76 -35.99
CA LEU A 891 -3.49 21.73 -35.39
C LEU A 891 -4.11 22.65 -36.46
N LEU A 892 -5.43 22.77 -36.43
CA LEU A 892 -6.16 23.69 -37.34
C LEU A 892 -5.77 25.13 -37.02
N THR A 893 -5.26 25.87 -38.04
CA THR A 893 -4.88 27.27 -37.91
C THR A 893 -5.90 28.23 -38.57
N ALA A 894 -6.55 27.78 -39.62
CA ALA A 894 -7.62 28.50 -40.28
C ALA A 894 -8.60 27.52 -40.92
N ALA A 895 -9.88 27.69 -40.63
CA ALA A 895 -10.94 26.97 -41.34
C ALA A 895 -11.16 27.65 -42.70
N ARG A 896 -11.36 26.85 -43.76
CA ARG A 896 -11.75 27.36 -45.11
C ARG A 896 -13.25 27.25 -45.27
#